data_505af814f96ee98d1e8b9d790d710f6d
#
_entry.id   505af814f96ee98d1e8b9d790d710f6d
#
_cell.length_a   1.000
_cell.length_b   1.000
_cell.length_c   1.000
_cell.angle_alpha   90.00
_cell.angle_beta   90.00
_cell.angle_gamma   90.00
#
_symmetry.space_group_name_H-M   'P 1'
#
loop_
_entity.id
_entity.type
_entity.pdbx_description
1 polymer ?
#
loop_
_entity_poly.entity_id
_entity_poly.type
_entity_poly.pdbx_seq_one_letter_code
_entity_poly.pdbx_strand_id
1 'polypeptide(L)'
;MSLSPALAWAAAIVDQVQIKGLNEDDETQAAMAENIRVALTLNDALGKRLGEARLEYLLEQTKDEAAHALEPFGYYGPTITVTTTRLDATQAARVERQKKTGGKDKDDDEDDDDDRDTAPQPSAQVQRDASDADGKVTTSVAPADVNPDASEGTTAQQATGQAAPSAANAPRVRAPADHLTVVVTVDPGEPVRVRDADIRIEGEGGSDRYLAQDLKDFAPRPGQVFDHQTYEASKLKIVRRLAERGYLDADFQDRRVEITRAQHAADIDLSWVSGIRYDMGPTIFHQDYFRPGLLDQLVYWDEGSYYHQGKLDRLRQSLVALDYFSNIDIQPDPDHAVDGRVPIDVNLKLAKRNIYTAGLSYGTEYGAGVLAGIERRYVNSRGHKFKALLDYAQNRKSLTGNYRIPAFKWLDGWYAATAQLYDEQTDYIDTRRIELIGSRSGQLNENWTLTASIHALRERWKLELEDENGDGAEAAAPYRYATYVYPQLEAQYVNVDDRLFPRSGIVARSTLRGGLEGAGSDTNFAQLQVGASWFKGIGANDRFILRGEIGQTSAGSPDALPPSLRFYAGGDNSIRGYQYREVGPRVRTEGGEYSVGGKKLITASAEYEHYYKGGPFGGAIFVDTGSAYNDSPDLKTGVGVGVRYRSPIGPVRVDIAHGLNDPDSVVQLYLSIGTSL
;
A
#
# COMPACT_ATOMS: atom_id res chain seq x y z
N MET A 1 24.93 -26.57 48.10
CA MET A 1 23.88 -27.61 48.02
C MET A 1 22.80 -27.27 49.04
N SER A 2 21.76 -26.60 48.64
CA SER A 2 20.52 -26.45 49.42
C SER A 2 19.38 -26.94 48.53
N LEU A 3 18.94 -28.15 48.82
CA LEU A 3 17.75 -28.78 48.24
C LEU A 3 16.54 -28.01 48.77
N SER A 4 15.88 -27.22 47.96
CA SER A 4 14.51 -26.77 48.22
C SER A 4 13.56 -27.98 48.17
N PRO A 5 12.59 -28.10 49.08
CA PRO A 5 11.69 -29.24 49.09
C PRO A 5 10.80 -29.21 47.83
N ALA A 6 10.86 -30.32 47.09
CA ALA A 6 9.96 -30.56 45.97
C ALA A 6 8.52 -30.64 46.52
N LEU A 7 7.70 -29.66 46.21
CA LEU A 7 6.26 -29.69 46.42
C LEU A 7 5.62 -30.62 45.39
N ALA A 8 5.11 -31.76 45.84
CA ALA A 8 4.40 -32.73 45.02
C ALA A 8 3.04 -32.09 44.56
N TRP A 9 2.83 -31.97 43.25
CA TRP A 9 1.65 -31.36 42.64
C TRP A 9 0.73 -32.44 42.10
N ALA A 10 -0.51 -32.53 42.55
CA ALA A 10 -1.47 -33.48 41.98
C ALA A 10 -1.99 -33.03 40.57
N ALA A 11 -2.06 -31.74 40.30
CA ALA A 11 -2.30 -31.10 39.00
C ALA A 11 -2.10 -29.59 39.16
N ALA A 12 -1.58 -28.92 38.14
CA ALA A 12 -1.35 -27.48 38.12
C ALA A 12 -1.92 -26.83 36.86
N ILE A 13 -2.24 -25.54 36.94
CA ILE A 13 -2.61 -24.68 35.82
C ILE A 13 -1.63 -23.51 35.81
N VAL A 14 -0.93 -23.32 34.72
CA VAL A 14 -0.08 -22.14 34.51
C VAL A 14 -0.94 -21.02 33.95
N ASP A 15 -1.14 -19.97 34.74
CA ASP A 15 -1.98 -18.84 34.33
C ASP A 15 -1.21 -17.75 33.59
N GLN A 16 0.07 -17.57 33.93
CA GLN A 16 0.91 -16.50 33.38
C GLN A 16 2.38 -16.91 33.36
N VAL A 17 3.09 -16.45 32.32
CA VAL A 17 4.56 -16.45 32.26
C VAL A 17 5.04 -15.01 32.37
N GLN A 18 5.99 -14.74 33.28
CA GLN A 18 6.63 -13.44 33.45
C GLN A 18 8.11 -13.57 33.15
N ILE A 19 8.63 -12.70 32.31
CA ILE A 19 10.06 -12.60 32.04
C ILE A 19 10.60 -11.44 32.88
N LYS A 20 11.73 -11.68 33.60
CA LYS A 20 12.40 -10.70 34.44
C LYS A 20 13.90 -10.69 34.17
N GLY A 21 14.57 -9.60 34.55
CA GLY A 21 16.02 -9.44 34.38
C GLY A 21 16.44 -8.74 33.11
N LEU A 22 15.49 -8.42 32.23
CA LEU A 22 15.68 -7.59 31.02
C LEU A 22 15.01 -6.22 31.25
N ASN A 23 15.64 -5.16 30.75
CA ASN A 23 15.10 -3.80 30.79
C ASN A 23 14.20 -3.56 29.57
N GLU A 24 12.90 -3.45 29.78
CA GLU A 24 11.92 -3.23 28.71
C GLU A 24 11.98 -1.82 28.11
N ASP A 25 12.68 -0.86 28.74
CA ASP A 25 12.92 0.47 28.18
C ASP A 25 14.10 0.49 27.18
N ASP A 26 14.91 -0.57 27.14
CA ASP A 26 15.97 -0.77 26.16
C ASP A 26 15.43 -1.59 24.97
N GLU A 27 15.48 -1.03 23.76
CA GLU A 27 14.91 -1.63 22.55
C GLU A 27 15.44 -3.05 22.28
N THR A 28 16.73 -3.29 22.50
CA THR A 28 17.36 -4.60 22.30
C THR A 28 16.88 -5.60 23.34
N GLN A 29 16.84 -5.20 24.60
CA GLN A 29 16.40 -6.08 25.69
C GLN A 29 14.90 -6.35 25.65
N ALA A 30 14.11 -5.36 25.20
CA ALA A 30 12.69 -5.57 24.90
C ALA A 30 12.48 -6.59 23.79
N ALA A 31 13.27 -6.53 22.71
CA ALA A 31 13.25 -7.52 21.63
C ALA A 31 13.68 -8.92 22.10
N MET A 32 14.69 -9.00 22.98
CA MET A 32 15.08 -10.27 23.63
C MET A 32 13.93 -10.86 24.47
N ALA A 33 13.25 -10.04 25.26
CA ALA A 33 12.12 -10.49 26.09
C ALA A 33 10.97 -11.01 25.21
N GLU A 34 10.68 -10.33 24.11
CA GLU A 34 9.65 -10.76 23.16
C GLU A 34 10.06 -12.06 22.44
N ASN A 35 11.32 -12.18 22.02
CA ASN A 35 11.80 -13.42 21.39
C ASN A 35 11.73 -14.61 22.34
N ILE A 36 12.08 -14.44 23.63
CA ILE A 36 11.87 -15.45 24.64
C ILE A 36 10.38 -15.79 24.73
N ARG A 37 9.50 -14.78 24.83
CA ARG A 37 8.06 -14.99 24.99
C ARG A 37 7.48 -15.80 23.85
N VAL A 38 7.89 -15.55 22.61
CA VAL A 38 7.45 -16.30 21.42
C VAL A 38 8.01 -17.73 21.40
N ALA A 39 9.24 -17.92 21.85
CA ALA A 39 9.92 -19.22 21.79
C ALA A 39 9.43 -20.25 22.83
N LEU A 40 8.75 -19.83 23.90
CA LEU A 40 8.37 -20.72 24.99
C LEU A 40 7.17 -21.61 24.64
N THR A 41 7.39 -22.92 24.47
CA THR A 41 6.33 -23.95 24.33
C THR A 41 5.36 -23.96 25.52
N LEU A 42 5.79 -23.46 26.67
CA LEU A 42 4.95 -23.32 27.84
C LEU A 42 3.71 -22.43 27.61
N ASN A 43 3.79 -21.49 26.68
CA ASN A 43 2.67 -20.61 26.32
C ASN A 43 1.48 -21.36 25.72
N ASP A 44 1.74 -22.46 24.98
CA ASP A 44 0.68 -23.31 24.42
C ASP A 44 -0.10 -24.07 25.52
N ALA A 45 0.48 -24.15 26.72
CA ALA A 45 -0.10 -24.83 27.88
C ALA A 45 -0.78 -23.87 28.86
N LEU A 46 -0.81 -22.57 28.60
CA LEU A 46 -1.44 -21.58 29.48
C LEU A 46 -2.96 -21.86 29.64
N GLY A 47 -3.40 -21.85 30.89
CA GLY A 47 -4.80 -22.15 31.26
C GLY A 47 -5.20 -23.63 31.18
N LYS A 48 -4.34 -24.50 30.69
CA LYS A 48 -4.58 -25.96 30.62
C LYS A 48 -4.14 -26.63 31.90
N ARG A 49 -4.88 -27.70 32.28
CA ARG A 49 -4.54 -28.52 33.44
C ARG A 49 -3.39 -29.47 33.10
N LEU A 50 -2.28 -29.33 33.79
CA LEU A 50 -1.07 -30.12 33.61
C LEU A 50 -0.87 -31.11 34.76
N GLY A 51 -0.46 -32.35 34.44
CA GLY A 51 0.05 -33.28 35.43
C GLY A 51 1.50 -32.93 35.79
N GLU A 52 1.96 -33.40 36.97
CA GLU A 52 3.27 -33.10 37.53
C GLU A 52 4.43 -33.33 36.56
N ALA A 53 4.51 -34.50 35.96
CA ALA A 53 5.58 -34.86 35.00
C ALA A 53 5.58 -33.99 33.74
N ARG A 54 4.40 -33.53 33.27
CA ARG A 54 4.31 -32.64 32.12
C ARG A 54 4.72 -31.23 32.47
N LEU A 55 4.34 -30.76 33.64
CA LEU A 55 4.77 -29.44 34.12
C LEU A 55 6.28 -29.38 34.31
N GLU A 56 6.86 -30.39 34.99
CA GLU A 56 8.31 -30.47 35.20
C GLU A 56 9.08 -30.48 33.87
N TYR A 57 8.63 -31.28 32.93
CA TYR A 57 9.19 -31.32 31.56
C TYR A 57 9.15 -29.94 30.87
N LEU A 58 7.99 -29.23 30.91
CA LEU A 58 7.86 -27.92 30.30
C LEU A 58 8.72 -26.85 31.01
N LEU A 59 8.86 -26.91 32.34
CA LEU A 59 9.71 -25.99 33.09
C LEU A 59 11.21 -26.22 32.79
N GLU A 60 11.63 -27.46 32.58
CA GLU A 60 13.00 -27.78 32.17
C GLU A 60 13.25 -27.29 30.74
N GLN A 61 12.34 -27.59 29.82
CA GLN A 61 12.39 -27.14 28.43
C GLN A 61 12.40 -25.60 28.31
N THR A 62 11.65 -24.89 29.17
CA THR A 62 11.60 -23.42 29.22
C THR A 62 13.01 -22.81 29.41
N LYS A 63 13.91 -23.45 30.16
CA LYS A 63 15.28 -22.93 30.33
C LYS A 63 16.07 -22.99 29.04
N ASP A 64 16.00 -24.12 28.33
CA ASP A 64 16.71 -24.30 27.07
C ASP A 64 16.14 -23.42 25.98
N GLU A 65 14.81 -23.33 25.89
CA GLU A 65 14.13 -22.45 24.94
C GLU A 65 14.49 -20.97 25.18
N ALA A 66 14.45 -20.51 26.41
CA ALA A 66 14.81 -19.13 26.76
C ALA A 66 16.29 -18.84 26.47
N ALA A 67 17.19 -19.81 26.71
CA ALA A 67 18.61 -19.64 26.38
C ALA A 67 18.83 -19.56 24.88
N HIS A 68 18.20 -20.42 24.10
CA HIS A 68 18.29 -20.40 22.62
C HIS A 68 17.70 -19.12 22.01
N ALA A 69 16.62 -18.59 22.62
CA ALA A 69 16.00 -17.34 22.17
C ALA A 69 16.93 -16.12 22.27
N LEU A 70 18.01 -16.20 23.05
CA LEU A 70 19.01 -15.12 23.21
C LEU A 70 20.20 -15.26 22.25
N GLU A 71 20.44 -16.44 21.66
CA GLU A 71 21.56 -16.66 20.73
C GLU A 71 21.53 -15.69 19.51
N PRO A 72 20.37 -15.37 18.89
CA PRO A 72 20.33 -14.40 17.80
C PRO A 72 20.84 -13.01 18.14
N PHE A 73 20.80 -12.63 19.41
CA PHE A 73 21.30 -11.36 19.93
C PHE A 73 22.77 -11.41 20.39
N GLY A 74 23.44 -12.56 20.19
CA GLY A 74 24.84 -12.77 20.57
C GLY A 74 25.06 -13.28 21.97
N TYR A 75 24.04 -13.72 22.68
CA TYR A 75 24.16 -14.25 24.05
C TYR A 75 24.05 -15.78 24.06
N TYR A 76 25.20 -16.45 24.13
CA TYR A 76 25.30 -17.93 24.03
C TYR A 76 25.53 -18.63 25.38
N GLY A 77 25.59 -17.89 26.46
CA GLY A 77 25.83 -18.42 27.80
C GLY A 77 24.97 -17.73 28.88
N PRO A 78 23.66 -17.49 28.62
CA PRO A 78 22.83 -16.84 29.60
C PRO A 78 22.58 -17.75 30.81
N THR A 79 22.33 -17.13 31.96
CA THR A 79 21.86 -17.85 33.14
C THR A 79 20.35 -17.71 33.26
N ILE A 80 19.61 -18.80 33.01
CA ILE A 80 18.17 -18.83 33.10
C ILE A 80 17.71 -19.52 34.38
N THR A 81 16.93 -18.82 35.20
CA THR A 81 16.31 -19.39 36.40
C THR A 81 14.79 -19.37 36.23
N VAL A 82 14.18 -20.56 36.25
CA VAL A 82 12.73 -20.73 36.17
C VAL A 82 12.21 -21.05 37.57
N THR A 83 11.29 -20.22 38.06
CA THR A 83 10.66 -20.40 39.38
C THR A 83 9.14 -20.36 39.22
N THR A 84 8.44 -21.14 40.05
CA THR A 84 7.00 -21.16 40.10
C THR A 84 6.47 -20.49 41.37
N THR A 85 5.50 -19.60 41.21
CA THR A 85 4.82 -18.94 42.33
C THR A 85 3.37 -19.35 42.34
N ARG A 86 2.87 -19.87 43.47
CA ARG A 86 1.46 -20.23 43.61
C ARG A 86 0.64 -18.96 43.78
N LEU A 87 -0.42 -18.84 42.98
CA LEU A 87 -1.37 -17.75 43.09
C LEU A 87 -2.41 -18.08 44.17
N ASP A 88 -2.73 -17.10 45.02
CA ASP A 88 -3.91 -17.22 45.89
C ASP A 88 -5.22 -17.06 45.09
N ALA A 89 -6.36 -17.47 45.67
CA ALA A 89 -7.65 -17.44 44.99
C ALA A 89 -8.05 -16.03 44.50
N THR A 90 -7.56 -14.97 45.17
CA THR A 90 -7.85 -13.58 44.81
C THR A 90 -7.00 -13.13 43.59
N GLN A 91 -5.74 -13.57 43.56
CA GLN A 91 -4.80 -13.30 42.50
C GLN A 91 -5.18 -14.07 41.21
N ALA A 92 -5.54 -15.36 41.31
CA ALA A 92 -6.03 -16.17 40.22
C ALA A 92 -7.29 -15.56 39.56
N ALA A 93 -8.25 -15.11 40.37
CA ALA A 93 -9.45 -14.43 39.87
C ALA A 93 -9.16 -13.07 39.17
N ARG A 94 -8.06 -12.39 39.55
CA ARG A 94 -7.64 -11.13 38.92
C ARG A 94 -6.99 -11.37 37.56
N VAL A 95 -6.16 -12.40 37.42
CA VAL A 95 -5.56 -12.83 36.14
C VAL A 95 -6.64 -13.27 35.16
N GLU A 96 -7.63 -14.02 35.65
CA GLU A 96 -8.78 -14.47 34.83
C GLU A 96 -9.65 -13.31 34.33
N ARG A 97 -9.83 -12.26 35.14
CA ARG A 97 -10.51 -11.03 34.71
C ARG A 97 -9.72 -10.25 33.66
N GLN A 98 -8.41 -10.17 33.81
CA GLN A 98 -7.55 -9.50 32.80
C GLN A 98 -7.56 -10.24 31.47
N LYS A 99 -7.59 -11.57 31.45
CA LYS A 99 -7.76 -12.37 30.22
C LYS A 99 -9.11 -12.12 29.56
N LYS A 100 -10.20 -11.97 30.32
CA LYS A 100 -11.55 -11.69 29.79
C LYS A 100 -11.72 -10.26 29.29
N THR A 101 -10.96 -9.29 29.78
CA THR A 101 -10.98 -7.90 29.29
C THR A 101 -10.03 -7.66 28.12
N GLY A 102 -8.93 -8.42 28.03
CA GLY A 102 -8.01 -8.38 26.89
C GLY A 102 -8.44 -9.23 25.69
N GLY A 103 -9.39 -10.13 25.87
CA GLY A 103 -9.94 -11.00 24.82
C GLY A 103 -11.21 -10.48 24.14
N LYS A 104 -11.77 -9.33 24.59
CA LYS A 104 -12.97 -8.77 23.98
C LYS A 104 -12.73 -7.97 22.70
N ASP A 105 -11.48 -7.77 22.34
CA ASP A 105 -11.09 -7.14 21.08
C ASP A 105 -10.65 -8.16 19.99
N LYS A 106 -10.92 -9.46 20.18
CA LYS A 106 -10.51 -10.51 19.24
C LYS A 106 -11.58 -11.53 18.80
N ASP A 107 -12.81 -11.47 19.32
CA ASP A 107 -13.81 -12.53 19.08
C ASP A 107 -15.14 -12.02 18.45
N ASP A 108 -15.11 -11.01 17.59
CA ASP A 108 -16.27 -10.61 16.79
C ASP A 108 -15.86 -10.34 15.32
N ASP A 109 -15.10 -11.24 14.69
CA ASP A 109 -14.93 -11.32 13.23
C ASP A 109 -14.43 -12.72 12.85
N GLU A 110 -15.27 -13.74 13.05
CA GLU A 110 -15.23 -14.99 12.29
C GLU A 110 -16.43 -14.96 11.36
N ASP A 111 -16.19 -14.57 10.12
CA ASP A 111 -16.65 -15.21 8.89
C ASP A 111 -16.19 -14.40 7.68
N ASP A 112 -15.59 -15.11 6.75
CA ASP A 112 -15.27 -14.85 5.36
C ASP A 112 -13.81 -14.62 5.00
N ASP A 113 -13.25 -15.73 4.54
CA ASP A 113 -12.30 -16.05 3.48
C ASP A 113 -11.58 -14.89 2.75
N ASP A 114 -10.31 -15.08 2.66
CA ASP A 114 -9.39 -15.04 1.53
C ASP A 114 -8.12 -14.23 1.74
N ASP A 115 -7.04 -15.00 1.75
CA ASP A 115 -5.71 -14.71 1.24
C ASP A 115 -5.16 -13.28 1.34
N ARG A 116 -4.30 -13.05 2.34
CA ARG A 116 -3.06 -12.30 2.09
C ARG A 116 -1.97 -12.66 3.09
N ASP A 117 -1.01 -13.42 2.58
CA ASP A 117 0.36 -13.53 3.05
C ASP A 117 0.96 -12.17 3.43
N THR A 118 1.12 -11.95 4.71
CA THR A 118 2.24 -11.26 5.30
C THR A 118 2.47 -11.87 6.67
N ALA A 119 2.94 -13.13 6.65
CA ALA A 119 3.57 -13.70 7.81
C ALA A 119 4.94 -13.04 8.02
N PRO A 120 5.32 -12.72 9.25
CA PRO A 120 6.71 -12.45 9.56
C PRO A 120 7.51 -13.71 9.18
N GLN A 121 8.57 -13.54 8.41
CA GLN A 121 9.43 -14.65 8.00
C GLN A 121 9.89 -15.44 9.23
N PRO A 122 9.77 -16.76 9.23
CA PRO A 122 10.30 -17.56 10.34
C PRO A 122 11.80 -17.37 10.40
N SER A 123 12.30 -17.07 11.60
CA SER A 123 13.72 -17.09 11.92
C SER A 123 14.32 -18.42 11.45
N ALA A 124 15.42 -18.35 10.70
CA ALA A 124 16.11 -19.47 10.12
C ALA A 124 16.33 -20.60 11.15
N GLN A 125 15.82 -21.80 10.87
CA GLN A 125 16.10 -22.96 11.69
C GLN A 125 17.58 -23.32 11.53
N VAL A 126 18.32 -23.23 12.62
CA VAL A 126 19.72 -23.64 12.70
C VAL A 126 19.80 -25.15 12.80
N GLN A 127 20.24 -25.83 11.73
CA GLN A 127 20.61 -27.23 11.79
C GLN A 127 21.97 -27.37 12.54
N ARG A 128 21.99 -28.23 13.56
CA ARG A 128 23.20 -28.52 14.33
C ARG A 128 23.93 -29.70 13.72
N ASP A 129 25.15 -29.48 13.28
CA ASP A 129 26.12 -30.55 13.16
C ASP A 129 26.83 -30.77 14.50
N ALA A 130 27.22 -31.99 14.79
CA ALA A 130 27.70 -32.47 16.08
C ALA A 130 28.81 -31.61 16.67
N SER A 131 28.73 -31.36 17.98
CA SER A 131 29.77 -30.66 18.73
C SER A 131 31.03 -31.52 18.91
N ASP A 132 32.18 -30.99 18.55
CA ASP A 132 33.48 -31.55 18.93
C ASP A 132 33.78 -31.27 20.41
N ALA A 133 34.68 -32.08 20.97
CA ALA A 133 35.01 -32.12 22.40
C ALA A 133 35.52 -30.79 23.00
N ASP A 134 35.78 -29.75 22.21
CA ASP A 134 36.29 -28.46 22.61
C ASP A 134 35.24 -27.31 22.70
N GLY A 135 33.94 -27.64 22.58
CA GLY A 135 32.86 -26.67 22.75
C GLY A 135 32.73 -25.65 21.59
N LYS A 136 33.26 -25.94 20.41
CA LYS A 136 33.08 -25.16 19.18
C LYS A 136 31.81 -25.58 18.47
N VAL A 137 30.98 -24.62 18.11
CA VAL A 137 29.76 -24.83 17.31
C VAL A 137 29.93 -24.17 15.94
N THR A 138 29.89 -24.99 14.89
CA THR A 138 29.91 -24.52 13.51
C THR A 138 28.48 -24.47 12.98
N THR A 139 27.98 -23.31 12.55
CA THR A 139 26.66 -23.16 11.95
C THR A 139 26.77 -23.02 10.44
N SER A 140 26.24 -24.01 9.71
CA SER A 140 25.99 -23.88 8.26
C SER A 140 24.50 -23.64 8.03
N VAL A 141 24.13 -22.62 7.27
CA VAL A 141 22.75 -22.34 6.89
C VAL A 141 22.53 -22.83 5.47
N ALA A 142 21.71 -23.89 5.30
CA ALA A 142 21.32 -24.37 3.97
C ALA A 142 20.10 -23.60 3.46
N PRO A 143 19.96 -23.38 2.13
CA PRO A 143 18.76 -22.82 1.56
C PRO A 143 17.59 -23.78 1.71
N ALA A 144 16.38 -23.26 1.99
CA ALA A 144 15.16 -24.04 2.05
C ALA A 144 14.75 -24.47 0.63
N ASP A 145 14.86 -25.77 0.33
CA ASP A 145 14.27 -26.36 -0.86
C ASP A 145 12.76 -26.45 -0.70
N VAL A 146 12.04 -25.75 -1.57
CA VAL A 146 10.59 -25.88 -1.73
C VAL A 146 10.34 -27.05 -2.68
N ASN A 147 9.84 -28.16 -2.17
CA ASN A 147 9.38 -29.29 -2.97
C ASN A 147 7.84 -29.29 -3.00
N PRO A 148 7.18 -29.14 -4.16
CA PRO A 148 5.75 -29.38 -4.30
C PRO A 148 5.54 -30.83 -4.77
N ASP A 149 4.77 -31.58 -4.01
CA ASP A 149 3.93 -32.70 -4.37
C ASP A 149 4.01 -33.87 -3.38
N ALA A 150 2.90 -34.11 -2.71
CA ALA A 150 2.39 -35.45 -2.44
C ALA A 150 0.97 -35.37 -1.86
N SER A 151 -0.01 -35.44 -2.74
CA SER A 151 -1.34 -35.94 -2.43
C SER A 151 -1.30 -37.47 -2.43
N GLU A 152 -1.75 -38.11 -1.37
CA GLU A 152 -2.50 -39.35 -1.50
C GLU A 152 -3.17 -39.73 -0.18
N GLY A 153 -4.46 -40.03 -0.31
CA GLY A 153 -5.36 -40.35 0.76
C GLY A 153 -5.20 -41.78 1.29
N THR A 154 -5.64 -41.96 2.51
CA THR A 154 -5.93 -43.30 3.01
C THR A 154 -7.23 -43.28 3.81
N THR A 155 -8.19 -43.99 3.28
CA THR A 155 -9.48 -44.37 3.85
C THR A 155 -9.31 -45.17 5.13
N ALA A 156 -9.95 -44.76 6.23
CA ALA A 156 -10.09 -45.59 7.43
C ALA A 156 -11.43 -46.31 7.43
N GLN A 157 -11.38 -47.63 7.47
CA GLN A 157 -12.51 -48.54 7.63
C GLN A 157 -13.09 -48.47 9.04
N GLN A 158 -14.40 -48.38 9.11
CA GLN A 158 -15.20 -48.63 10.31
C GLN A 158 -15.16 -50.10 10.72
N ALA A 159 -14.86 -50.38 11.98
CA ALA A 159 -15.14 -51.61 12.63
C ALA A 159 -16.14 -51.41 13.78
N THR A 160 -17.34 -51.91 13.59
CA THR A 160 -18.40 -52.02 14.61
C THR A 160 -18.10 -53.18 15.57
N GLY A 161 -18.00 -52.82 16.85
CA GLY A 161 -17.95 -53.80 17.94
C GLY A 161 -18.80 -53.36 19.11
N GLN A 162 -19.98 -53.98 19.27
CA GLN A 162 -20.81 -53.86 20.43
C GLN A 162 -20.18 -54.49 21.66
N ALA A 163 -20.07 -53.75 22.76
CA ALA A 163 -19.85 -54.32 24.09
C ALA A 163 -20.81 -53.67 25.10
N ALA A 164 -21.41 -54.48 25.92
CA ALA A 164 -22.46 -54.23 26.88
C ALA A 164 -22.07 -53.27 28.05
N PRO A 165 -23.02 -52.66 28.76
CA PRO A 165 -22.75 -51.63 29.74
C PRO A 165 -22.24 -52.17 31.07
N SER A 166 -21.08 -51.75 31.52
CA SER A 166 -20.60 -51.91 32.89
C SER A 166 -20.87 -50.66 33.70
N ALA A 167 -21.55 -50.88 34.80
CA ALA A 167 -21.88 -49.88 35.79
C ALA A 167 -20.62 -49.30 36.47
N ALA A 168 -20.54 -48.00 36.58
CA ALA A 168 -20.00 -47.17 37.67
C ALA A 168 -19.53 -45.80 37.14
N ASN A 169 -20.45 -44.91 36.89
CA ASN A 169 -20.15 -43.48 36.69
C ASN A 169 -20.52 -42.72 37.94
N ALA A 170 -19.70 -42.87 38.99
CA ALA A 170 -19.68 -41.86 40.08
C ALA A 170 -18.86 -40.65 39.57
N PRO A 171 -19.31 -39.40 39.75
CA PRO A 171 -18.51 -38.24 39.39
C PRO A 171 -17.24 -38.23 40.25
N ARG A 172 -16.10 -38.55 39.66
CA ARG A 172 -14.80 -38.31 40.29
C ARG A 172 -14.68 -36.81 40.51
N VAL A 173 -14.84 -36.35 41.73
CA VAL A 173 -14.49 -35.00 42.16
C VAL A 173 -13.00 -34.82 41.85
N ARG A 174 -12.68 -34.07 40.77
CA ARG A 174 -11.32 -33.74 40.46
C ARG A 174 -10.78 -32.87 41.56
N ALA A 175 -9.65 -33.27 42.17
CA ALA A 175 -8.94 -32.45 43.15
C ALA A 175 -8.69 -31.03 42.57
N PRO A 176 -8.79 -29.97 43.40
CA PRO A 176 -8.51 -28.60 42.93
C PRO A 176 -7.09 -28.56 42.32
N ALA A 177 -6.92 -27.89 41.18
CA ALA A 177 -5.63 -27.66 40.59
C ALA A 177 -5.00 -26.41 41.21
N ASP A 178 -3.70 -26.44 41.41
CA ASP A 178 -2.96 -25.26 41.89
C ASP A 178 -2.73 -24.30 40.71
N HIS A 179 -3.05 -23.03 40.90
CA HIS A 179 -2.80 -21.96 39.95
C HIS A 179 -1.40 -21.39 40.13
N LEU A 180 -0.63 -21.29 39.06
CA LEU A 180 0.76 -20.92 39.07
C LEU A 180 1.08 -19.77 38.13
N THR A 181 1.98 -18.88 38.55
CA THR A 181 2.76 -18.01 37.68
C THR A 181 4.15 -18.59 37.53
N VAL A 182 4.60 -18.75 36.31
CA VAL A 182 5.98 -19.11 35.99
C VAL A 182 6.77 -17.84 35.77
N VAL A 183 7.85 -17.67 36.54
CA VAL A 183 8.76 -16.52 36.42
C VAL A 183 10.06 -17.03 35.81
N VAL A 184 10.40 -16.54 34.65
CA VAL A 184 11.66 -16.79 33.93
C VAL A 184 12.56 -15.60 34.19
N THR A 185 13.56 -15.77 35.03
CA THR A 185 14.56 -14.75 35.33
C THR A 185 15.76 -14.97 34.43
N VAL A 186 16.09 -13.95 33.66
CA VAL A 186 17.13 -13.98 32.62
C VAL A 186 18.28 -13.09 33.05
N ASP A 187 19.47 -13.65 33.10
CA ASP A 187 20.73 -12.91 33.14
C ASP A 187 21.46 -13.23 31.84
N PRO A 188 21.49 -12.30 30.87
CA PRO A 188 22.06 -12.56 29.53
C PRO A 188 23.57 -12.88 29.60
N GLY A 189 24.27 -12.41 30.65
CA GLY A 189 25.72 -12.52 30.75
C GLY A 189 26.45 -11.64 29.73
N GLU A 190 27.69 -12.02 29.42
CA GLU A 190 28.50 -11.29 28.43
C GLU A 190 28.16 -11.70 27.01
N PRO A 191 27.93 -10.72 26.09
CA PRO A 191 27.67 -11.04 24.69
C PRO A 191 28.93 -11.51 23.97
N VAL A 192 28.75 -12.41 23.03
CA VAL A 192 29.78 -12.81 22.08
C VAL A 192 30.10 -11.66 21.14
N ARG A 193 31.37 -11.33 21.00
CA ARG A 193 31.86 -10.27 20.11
C ARG A 193 32.64 -10.86 18.94
N VAL A 194 32.54 -10.19 17.79
CA VAL A 194 33.36 -10.55 16.63
C VAL A 194 34.82 -10.31 16.97
N ARG A 195 35.64 -11.36 16.93
CA ARG A 195 37.07 -11.31 17.14
C ARG A 195 37.79 -11.04 15.82
N ASP A 196 37.42 -11.82 14.79
CA ASP A 196 37.96 -11.69 13.45
C ASP A 196 36.86 -11.83 12.40
N ALA A 197 37.04 -11.14 11.26
CA ALA A 197 36.08 -11.19 10.17
C ALA A 197 36.84 -11.11 8.83
N ASP A 198 37.03 -12.27 8.21
CA ASP A 198 37.54 -12.40 6.84
C ASP A 198 36.35 -12.42 5.87
N ILE A 199 36.09 -11.27 5.23
CA ILE A 199 34.95 -11.11 4.33
C ILE A 199 35.47 -10.60 3.01
N ARG A 200 35.33 -11.44 1.96
CA ARG A 200 35.94 -11.16 0.65
C ARG A 200 35.08 -11.63 -0.52
N ILE A 201 35.28 -11.00 -1.66
CA ILE A 201 34.72 -11.41 -2.94
C ILE A 201 35.88 -11.69 -3.89
N GLU A 202 35.94 -12.91 -4.41
CA GLU A 202 36.93 -13.35 -5.39
C GLU A 202 36.37 -13.22 -6.82
N GLY A 203 37.23 -12.95 -7.80
CA GLY A 203 36.85 -12.73 -9.20
C GLY A 203 36.62 -11.25 -9.52
N GLU A 204 35.92 -10.96 -10.61
CA GLU A 204 35.72 -9.60 -11.11
C GLU A 204 34.98 -8.70 -10.12
N GLY A 205 34.05 -9.26 -9.35
CA GLY A 205 33.29 -8.54 -8.33
C GLY A 205 34.13 -7.95 -7.22
N GLY A 206 35.32 -8.53 -6.93
CA GLY A 206 36.25 -8.00 -5.94
C GLY A 206 36.80 -6.60 -6.28
N SER A 207 36.81 -6.22 -7.56
CA SER A 207 37.20 -4.89 -8.03
C SER A 207 36.05 -3.91 -8.21
N ASP A 208 34.79 -4.36 -8.03
CA ASP A 208 33.61 -3.50 -8.17
C ASP A 208 33.48 -2.52 -7.01
N ARG A 209 33.44 -1.23 -7.31
CA ARG A 209 33.43 -0.15 -6.32
C ARG A 209 32.24 -0.20 -5.34
N TYR A 210 31.09 -0.68 -5.81
CA TYR A 210 29.88 -0.75 -4.98
C TYR A 210 29.93 -1.96 -4.04
N LEU A 211 30.42 -3.11 -4.53
CA LEU A 211 30.68 -4.27 -3.71
C LEU A 211 31.79 -4.00 -2.68
N ALA A 212 32.86 -3.32 -3.10
CA ALA A 212 33.93 -2.89 -2.19
C ALA A 212 33.40 -1.96 -1.07
N GLN A 213 32.42 -1.12 -1.37
CA GLN A 213 31.77 -0.29 -0.35
C GLN A 213 30.89 -1.15 0.58
N ASP A 214 30.10 -2.08 0.03
CA ASP A 214 29.27 -2.97 0.83
C ASP A 214 30.10 -3.87 1.74
N LEU A 215 31.27 -4.35 1.30
CA LEU A 215 32.23 -5.06 2.15
C LEU A 215 32.76 -4.20 3.30
N LYS A 216 33.08 -2.92 3.04
CA LYS A 216 33.50 -1.97 4.08
C LYS A 216 32.39 -1.68 5.10
N ASP A 217 31.14 -1.68 4.63
CA ASP A 217 29.97 -1.38 5.45
C ASP A 217 29.42 -2.64 6.14
N PHE A 218 30.02 -3.80 5.93
CA PHE A 218 29.60 -5.04 6.56
C PHE A 218 29.60 -4.95 8.09
N ALA A 219 28.53 -5.44 8.69
CA ALA A 219 28.37 -5.51 10.15
C ALA A 219 27.82 -6.91 10.53
N PRO A 220 28.17 -7.41 11.73
CA PRO A 220 28.98 -6.76 12.77
C PRO A 220 30.49 -6.81 12.46
N ARG A 221 31.19 -5.73 12.86
CA ARG A 221 32.65 -5.60 12.72
C ARG A 221 33.41 -6.18 13.91
N PRO A 222 34.72 -6.44 13.78
CA PRO A 222 35.55 -6.82 14.93
C PRO A 222 35.36 -5.88 16.12
N GLY A 223 35.11 -6.47 17.30
CA GLY A 223 34.80 -5.77 18.55
C GLY A 223 33.30 -5.50 18.79
N GLN A 224 32.45 -5.56 17.79
CA GLN A 224 30.99 -5.44 17.94
C GLN A 224 30.37 -6.76 18.43
N VAL A 225 29.19 -6.68 19.02
CA VAL A 225 28.40 -7.86 19.39
C VAL A 225 28.02 -8.61 18.12
N PHE A 226 28.14 -9.95 18.16
CA PHE A 226 27.71 -10.79 17.05
C PHE A 226 26.18 -10.95 17.06
N ASP A 227 25.51 -10.03 16.41
CA ASP A 227 24.06 -10.02 16.20
C ASP A 227 23.72 -10.71 14.88
N HIS A 228 22.89 -11.76 14.91
CA HIS A 228 22.55 -12.56 13.74
C HIS A 228 21.77 -11.74 12.70
N GLN A 229 20.85 -10.86 13.14
CA GLN A 229 20.05 -10.07 12.22
C GLN A 229 20.93 -9.12 11.42
N THR A 230 21.86 -8.45 12.07
CA THR A 230 22.83 -7.54 11.45
C THR A 230 23.76 -8.29 10.49
N TYR A 231 24.25 -9.47 10.89
CA TYR A 231 25.07 -10.34 10.04
C TYR A 231 24.32 -10.79 8.78
N GLU A 232 23.10 -11.33 8.93
CA GLU A 232 22.31 -11.81 7.81
C GLU A 232 21.90 -10.65 6.88
N ALA A 233 21.54 -9.48 7.42
CA ALA A 233 21.22 -8.30 6.62
C ALA A 233 22.41 -7.86 5.77
N SER A 234 23.62 -7.84 6.34
CA SER A 234 24.86 -7.48 5.63
C SER A 234 25.21 -8.50 4.54
N LYS A 235 25.10 -9.79 4.85
CA LYS A 235 25.30 -10.89 3.92
C LYS A 235 24.31 -10.80 2.74
N LEU A 236 23.03 -10.64 3.03
CA LEU A 236 21.98 -10.53 2.01
C LEU A 236 22.15 -9.29 1.13
N LYS A 237 22.63 -8.18 1.72
CA LYS A 237 22.95 -6.95 0.96
C LYS A 237 23.98 -7.20 -0.12
N ILE A 238 25.05 -7.96 0.19
CA ILE A 238 26.11 -8.32 -0.78
C ILE A 238 25.55 -9.25 -1.86
N VAL A 239 24.80 -10.30 -1.48
CA VAL A 239 24.19 -11.23 -2.45
C VAL A 239 23.26 -10.49 -3.42
N ARG A 240 22.39 -9.61 -2.90
CA ARG A 240 21.52 -8.79 -3.74
C ARG A 240 22.31 -7.86 -4.66
N ARG A 241 23.39 -7.26 -4.16
CA ARG A 241 24.23 -6.38 -4.96
C ARG A 241 24.96 -7.14 -6.08
N LEU A 242 25.44 -8.34 -5.82
CA LEU A 242 26.03 -9.20 -6.84
C LEU A 242 25.02 -9.47 -7.97
N ALA A 243 23.83 -9.95 -7.63
CA ALA A 243 22.77 -10.21 -8.61
C ALA A 243 22.33 -8.92 -9.34
N GLU A 244 22.13 -7.80 -8.61
CA GLU A 244 21.75 -6.51 -9.18
C GLU A 244 22.73 -6.03 -10.26
N ARG A 245 24.02 -6.28 -10.04
CA ARG A 245 25.08 -5.80 -10.92
C ARG A 245 25.50 -6.77 -12.03
N GLY A 246 24.86 -7.95 -12.08
CA GLY A 246 25.05 -8.92 -13.16
C GLY A 246 26.14 -9.98 -12.89
N TYR A 247 26.49 -10.20 -11.65
CA TYR A 247 27.30 -11.35 -11.24
C TYR A 247 26.33 -12.52 -10.95
N LEU A 248 25.74 -13.09 -12.01
CA LEU A 248 24.65 -14.04 -11.89
C LEU A 248 25.10 -15.43 -11.45
N ASP A 249 26.37 -15.78 -11.67
CA ASP A 249 27.00 -17.04 -11.25
C ASP A 249 27.64 -16.92 -9.86
N ALA A 250 27.41 -15.81 -9.16
CA ALA A 250 28.02 -15.60 -7.86
C ALA A 250 27.47 -16.59 -6.83
N ASP A 251 28.37 -17.31 -6.17
CA ASP A 251 28.04 -18.26 -5.11
C ASP A 251 29.02 -18.15 -3.95
N PHE A 252 28.64 -18.71 -2.81
CA PHE A 252 29.50 -18.78 -1.65
C PHE A 252 30.63 -19.80 -1.88
N GLN A 253 31.84 -19.40 -1.56
CA GLN A 253 33.00 -20.29 -1.47
C GLN A 253 33.15 -20.78 -0.02
N ASP A 254 33.14 -19.83 0.94
CA ASP A 254 33.15 -20.10 2.35
C ASP A 254 31.98 -19.37 3.03
N ARG A 255 31.33 -20.05 3.97
CA ARG A 255 30.22 -19.52 4.72
C ARG A 255 30.22 -20.10 6.13
N ARG A 256 31.14 -19.64 6.96
CA ARG A 256 31.36 -20.16 8.31
C ARG A 256 31.38 -19.06 9.35
N VAL A 257 30.69 -19.28 10.45
CA VAL A 257 30.83 -18.51 11.67
C VAL A 257 31.15 -19.48 12.80
N GLU A 258 32.29 -19.27 13.46
CA GLU A 258 32.75 -20.09 14.56
C GLU A 258 32.63 -19.34 15.87
N ILE A 259 31.84 -19.86 16.81
CA ILE A 259 31.59 -19.25 18.11
C ILE A 259 32.33 -20.00 19.19
N THR A 260 33.28 -19.32 19.83
CA THR A 260 34.03 -19.84 20.99
C THR A 260 33.39 -19.31 22.27
N ARG A 261 32.45 -20.08 22.84
CA ARG A 261 31.69 -19.66 24.05
C ARG A 261 32.59 -19.30 25.22
N ALA A 262 33.65 -20.08 25.45
CA ALA A 262 34.59 -19.83 26.59
C ALA A 262 35.34 -18.50 26.47
N GLN A 263 35.43 -17.91 25.28
CA GLN A 263 36.13 -16.64 25.03
C GLN A 263 35.18 -15.51 24.70
N HIS A 264 33.88 -15.76 24.63
CA HIS A 264 32.85 -14.83 24.15
C HIS A 264 33.22 -14.21 22.79
N ALA A 265 33.77 -15.04 21.89
CA ALA A 265 34.31 -14.61 20.61
C ALA A 265 33.65 -15.32 19.43
N ALA A 266 33.44 -14.60 18.36
CA ALA A 266 33.00 -15.11 17.05
C ALA A 266 34.03 -14.79 15.98
N ASP A 267 34.36 -15.77 15.13
CA ASP A 267 35.18 -15.61 13.95
C ASP A 267 34.29 -15.82 12.72
N ILE A 268 34.31 -14.86 11.80
CA ILE A 268 33.51 -14.88 10.58
C ILE A 268 34.44 -15.13 9.39
N ASP A 269 34.20 -16.20 8.65
CA ASP A 269 34.86 -16.52 7.38
C ASP A 269 33.77 -16.61 6.30
N LEU A 270 33.72 -15.57 5.46
CA LEU A 270 32.68 -15.41 4.48
C LEU A 270 33.25 -14.95 3.15
N SER A 271 33.20 -15.81 2.14
CA SER A 271 33.70 -15.48 0.83
C SER A 271 32.75 -15.90 -0.27
N TRP A 272 32.75 -15.10 -1.33
CA TRP A 272 32.01 -15.36 -2.58
C TRP A 272 32.97 -15.46 -3.74
N VAL A 273 32.65 -16.36 -4.67
CA VAL A 273 33.21 -16.32 -6.03
C VAL A 273 32.19 -15.61 -6.91
N SER A 274 32.55 -14.42 -7.44
CA SER A 274 31.59 -13.61 -8.22
C SER A 274 31.35 -14.13 -9.63
N GLY A 275 32.25 -14.92 -10.18
CA GLY A 275 32.25 -15.20 -11.61
C GLY A 275 32.55 -13.94 -12.43
N ILE A 276 32.10 -13.94 -13.68
CA ILE A 276 32.19 -12.80 -14.60
C ILE A 276 31.00 -11.87 -14.40
N ARG A 277 31.15 -10.61 -14.81
CA ARG A 277 30.04 -9.69 -14.90
C ARG A 277 29.36 -9.80 -16.26
N TYR A 278 28.12 -10.23 -16.28
CA TYR A 278 27.36 -10.33 -17.51
C TYR A 278 26.96 -8.95 -18.09
N ASP A 279 26.82 -8.94 -19.41
CA ASP A 279 26.20 -7.86 -20.18
C ASP A 279 24.78 -8.26 -20.60
N MET A 280 23.95 -7.28 -20.95
CA MET A 280 22.59 -7.50 -21.47
C MET A 280 22.68 -8.18 -22.85
N GLY A 281 22.06 -9.33 -22.98
CA GLY A 281 21.86 -10.03 -24.23
C GLY A 281 20.52 -9.70 -24.89
N PRO A 282 20.09 -10.51 -25.88
CA PRO A 282 18.81 -10.35 -26.56
C PRO A 282 17.65 -10.57 -25.58
N THR A 283 16.57 -9.81 -25.75
CA THR A 283 15.33 -10.00 -24.98
C THR A 283 14.35 -10.83 -25.79
N ILE A 284 13.87 -11.93 -25.23
CA ILE A 284 13.02 -12.90 -25.91
C ILE A 284 11.62 -12.89 -25.24
N PHE A 285 10.60 -12.44 -25.97
CA PHE A 285 9.24 -12.39 -25.49
C PHE A 285 8.47 -13.66 -25.86
N HIS A 286 8.09 -14.48 -24.90
CA HIS A 286 7.26 -15.66 -25.07
C HIS A 286 5.78 -15.28 -24.94
N GLN A 287 5.14 -15.03 -26.09
CA GLN A 287 3.71 -14.69 -26.20
C GLN A 287 3.25 -14.84 -27.67
N ASP A 288 1.95 -15.17 -27.89
CA ASP A 288 1.43 -15.52 -29.21
C ASP A 288 0.41 -14.51 -29.77
N TYR A 289 0.02 -13.49 -29.02
CA TYR A 289 -1.08 -12.61 -29.42
C TYR A 289 -0.62 -11.31 -30.09
N PHE A 290 0.37 -10.65 -29.51
CA PHE A 290 0.84 -9.38 -30.03
C PHE A 290 1.83 -9.60 -31.19
N ARG A 291 1.78 -8.69 -32.19
CA ARG A 291 2.70 -8.76 -33.31
C ARG A 291 4.16 -8.64 -32.86
N PRO A 292 5.08 -9.35 -33.54
CA PRO A 292 6.53 -9.19 -33.29
C PRO A 292 6.94 -7.72 -33.38
N GLY A 293 7.89 -7.30 -32.58
CA GLY A 293 8.39 -5.93 -32.53
C GLY A 293 7.51 -4.94 -31.75
N LEU A 294 6.35 -5.36 -31.22
CA LEU A 294 5.53 -4.46 -30.42
C LEU A 294 6.10 -4.24 -29.04
N LEU A 295 6.41 -5.32 -28.33
CA LEU A 295 6.93 -5.28 -26.96
C LEU A 295 8.41 -4.92 -26.91
N ASP A 296 9.15 -5.21 -27.95
CA ASP A 296 10.57 -4.84 -28.11
C ASP A 296 10.80 -3.33 -27.94
N GLN A 297 9.79 -2.51 -28.27
CA GLN A 297 9.84 -1.06 -28.08
C GLN A 297 9.85 -0.63 -26.59
N LEU A 298 9.61 -1.56 -25.68
CA LEU A 298 9.71 -1.33 -24.22
C LEU A 298 11.10 -1.66 -23.68
N VAL A 299 11.93 -2.30 -24.47
CA VAL A 299 13.33 -2.55 -24.14
C VAL A 299 14.11 -1.28 -24.45
N TYR A 300 14.64 -0.61 -23.40
CA TYR A 300 15.37 0.66 -23.53
C TYR A 300 16.83 0.56 -23.14
N TRP A 301 17.40 -0.62 -23.27
CA TRP A 301 18.83 -0.84 -23.18
C TRP A 301 19.37 -1.38 -24.51
N ASP A 302 20.62 -1.12 -24.74
CA ASP A 302 21.33 -1.69 -25.88
C ASP A 302 21.93 -3.04 -25.50
N GLU A 303 21.89 -4.02 -26.40
CA GLU A 303 22.62 -5.28 -26.25
C GLU A 303 24.11 -5.01 -26.06
N GLY A 304 24.77 -5.75 -25.16
CA GLY A 304 26.15 -5.55 -24.77
C GLY A 304 26.39 -4.40 -23.79
N SER A 305 25.34 -3.71 -23.33
CA SER A 305 25.44 -2.81 -22.18
C SER A 305 25.47 -3.61 -20.88
N TYR A 306 26.17 -3.13 -19.85
CA TYR A 306 26.24 -3.84 -18.56
C TYR A 306 24.87 -4.23 -18.03
N TYR A 307 24.77 -5.49 -17.56
CA TYR A 307 23.58 -5.95 -16.85
C TYR A 307 23.33 -5.10 -15.60
N HIS A 308 22.06 -4.84 -15.34
CA HIS A 308 21.60 -4.21 -14.11
C HIS A 308 20.13 -4.56 -13.89
N GLN A 309 19.80 -5.11 -12.72
CA GLN A 309 18.45 -5.53 -12.36
C GLN A 309 17.42 -4.41 -12.55
N GLY A 310 17.77 -3.17 -12.25
CA GLY A 310 16.87 -2.02 -12.44
C GLY A 310 16.40 -1.81 -13.88
N LYS A 311 17.14 -2.34 -14.90
CA LYS A 311 16.66 -2.33 -16.30
C LYS A 311 15.50 -3.31 -16.47
N LEU A 312 15.58 -4.50 -15.86
CA LEU A 312 14.51 -5.51 -15.89
C LEU A 312 13.29 -5.03 -15.11
N ASP A 313 13.49 -4.40 -13.96
CA ASP A 313 12.41 -3.84 -13.14
C ASP A 313 11.64 -2.74 -13.90
N ARG A 314 12.35 -1.90 -14.64
CA ARG A 314 11.73 -0.90 -15.50
C ARG A 314 10.94 -1.53 -16.66
N LEU A 315 11.46 -2.59 -17.30
CA LEU A 315 10.71 -3.34 -18.31
C LEU A 315 9.45 -3.96 -17.69
N ARG A 316 9.55 -4.55 -16.49
CA ARG A 316 8.42 -5.09 -15.74
C ARG A 316 7.37 -4.01 -15.48
N GLN A 317 7.76 -2.84 -14.99
CA GLN A 317 6.86 -1.71 -14.77
C GLN A 317 6.14 -1.28 -16.06
N SER A 318 6.88 -1.23 -17.17
CA SER A 318 6.30 -0.88 -18.48
C SER A 318 5.29 -1.92 -18.96
N LEU A 319 5.57 -3.20 -18.76
CA LEU A 319 4.65 -4.30 -19.10
C LEU A 319 3.40 -4.31 -18.21
N VAL A 320 3.57 -4.04 -16.89
CA VAL A 320 2.45 -3.89 -15.94
C VAL A 320 1.56 -2.71 -16.31
N ALA A 321 2.14 -1.56 -16.67
CA ALA A 321 1.39 -0.36 -17.08
C ALA A 321 0.53 -0.59 -18.33
N LEU A 322 0.92 -1.52 -19.18
CA LEU A 322 0.08 -1.93 -20.32
C LEU A 322 -1.20 -2.65 -19.91
N ASP A 323 -1.23 -3.29 -18.73
CA ASP A 323 -2.40 -4.07 -18.25
C ASP A 323 -2.92 -5.13 -19.26
N TYR A 324 -2.00 -5.74 -20.05
CA TYR A 324 -2.35 -6.81 -20.98
C TYR A 324 -2.19 -8.19 -20.34
N PHE A 325 -1.35 -8.31 -19.33
CA PHE A 325 -0.87 -9.57 -18.82
C PHE A 325 -1.33 -9.80 -17.38
N SER A 326 -1.68 -11.05 -17.08
CA SER A 326 -1.99 -11.52 -15.73
C SER A 326 -0.75 -12.05 -14.99
N ASN A 327 0.26 -12.47 -15.75
CA ASN A 327 1.56 -12.87 -15.23
C ASN A 327 2.66 -12.31 -16.13
N ILE A 328 3.70 -11.78 -15.51
CA ILE A 328 4.89 -11.23 -16.16
C ILE A 328 6.09 -11.79 -15.41
N ASP A 329 6.77 -12.75 -16.04
CA ASP A 329 7.97 -13.37 -15.51
C ASP A 329 9.15 -12.97 -16.39
N ILE A 330 10.14 -12.32 -15.82
CA ILE A 330 11.34 -11.81 -16.50
C ILE A 330 12.54 -12.41 -15.78
N GLN A 331 13.27 -13.26 -16.50
CA GLN A 331 14.43 -13.96 -15.96
C GLN A 331 15.63 -13.81 -16.89
N PRO A 332 16.82 -13.48 -16.37
CA PRO A 332 18.04 -13.68 -17.09
C PRO A 332 18.36 -15.18 -17.17
N ASP A 333 18.90 -15.64 -18.31
CA ASP A 333 19.29 -17.03 -18.54
C ASP A 333 20.82 -17.11 -18.73
N PRO A 334 21.61 -17.22 -17.65
CA PRO A 334 23.07 -17.30 -17.74
C PRO A 334 23.54 -18.60 -18.38
N ASP A 335 22.78 -19.70 -18.32
CA ASP A 335 23.14 -20.98 -18.92
C ASP A 335 23.24 -20.90 -20.46
N HIS A 336 22.52 -19.99 -21.07
CA HIS A 336 22.52 -19.74 -22.51
C HIS A 336 23.22 -18.42 -22.89
N ALA A 337 24.08 -17.90 -22.02
CA ALA A 337 24.84 -16.70 -22.31
C ALA A 337 25.87 -16.94 -23.43
N VAL A 338 25.99 -15.98 -24.35
CA VAL A 338 26.95 -16.02 -25.47
C VAL A 338 27.87 -14.79 -25.36
N ASP A 339 29.18 -15.02 -25.36
CA ASP A 339 30.19 -13.98 -25.23
C ASP A 339 29.95 -13.03 -24.02
N GLY A 340 29.54 -13.60 -22.87
CA GLY A 340 29.26 -12.83 -21.66
C GLY A 340 27.95 -12.04 -21.71
N ARG A 341 27.13 -12.20 -22.73
CA ARG A 341 25.81 -11.57 -22.86
C ARG A 341 24.71 -12.55 -22.44
N VAL A 342 23.98 -12.19 -21.41
CA VAL A 342 22.89 -13.01 -20.87
C VAL A 342 21.57 -12.72 -21.60
N PRO A 343 20.93 -13.70 -22.26
CA PRO A 343 19.59 -13.50 -22.81
C PRO A 343 18.59 -13.28 -21.69
N ILE A 344 17.56 -12.47 -21.98
CA ILE A 344 16.50 -12.13 -21.04
C ILE A 344 15.21 -12.77 -21.54
N ASP A 345 14.77 -13.83 -20.86
CA ASP A 345 13.51 -14.49 -21.15
C ASP A 345 12.34 -13.78 -20.46
N VAL A 346 11.34 -13.43 -21.25
CA VAL A 346 10.14 -12.72 -20.78
C VAL A 346 8.92 -13.57 -21.07
N ASN A 347 8.44 -14.30 -20.08
CA ASN A 347 7.26 -15.16 -20.17
C ASN A 347 6.01 -14.37 -19.80
N LEU A 348 5.06 -14.28 -20.72
CA LEU A 348 3.88 -13.42 -20.60
C LEU A 348 2.59 -14.22 -20.73
N LYS A 349 1.71 -14.13 -19.73
CA LYS A 349 0.37 -14.73 -19.78
C LYS A 349 -0.66 -13.63 -19.90
N LEU A 350 -1.53 -13.71 -20.93
CA LEU A 350 -2.57 -12.73 -21.16
C LEU A 350 -3.59 -12.67 -20.02
N ALA A 351 -3.98 -11.46 -19.64
CA ALA A 351 -5.10 -11.20 -18.75
C ALA A 351 -6.44 -11.42 -19.46
N LYS A 352 -7.54 -11.53 -18.70
CA LYS A 352 -8.89 -11.56 -19.25
C LYS A 352 -9.10 -10.31 -20.11
N ARG A 353 -9.57 -10.51 -21.34
CA ARG A 353 -9.68 -9.47 -22.37
C ARG A 353 -10.64 -8.34 -22.00
N ASN A 354 -11.77 -8.68 -21.40
CA ASN A 354 -12.82 -7.73 -21.04
C ASN A 354 -12.94 -7.63 -19.52
N ILE A 355 -13.11 -6.40 -19.05
CA ILE A 355 -13.50 -6.06 -17.68
C ILE A 355 -14.87 -5.41 -17.78
N TYR A 356 -15.82 -5.87 -17.00
CA TYR A 356 -17.14 -5.28 -16.86
C TYR A 356 -17.23 -4.60 -15.50
N THR A 357 -17.71 -3.37 -15.50
CA THR A 357 -17.95 -2.59 -14.27
C THR A 357 -19.44 -2.35 -14.17
N ALA A 358 -20.02 -2.63 -13.02
CA ALA A 358 -21.38 -2.28 -12.68
C ALA A 358 -21.41 -1.68 -11.28
N GLY A 359 -22.20 -0.65 -11.06
CA GLY A 359 -22.30 0.02 -9.77
C GLY A 359 -23.61 0.78 -9.63
N LEU A 360 -23.96 1.06 -8.37
CA LEU A 360 -25.01 1.98 -8.01
C LEU A 360 -24.34 3.26 -7.50
N SER A 361 -24.91 4.40 -7.82
CA SER A 361 -24.47 5.70 -7.35
C SER A 361 -25.64 6.46 -6.73
N TYR A 362 -25.34 7.27 -5.73
CA TYR A 362 -26.27 8.22 -5.17
C TYR A 362 -25.51 9.49 -4.81
N GLY A 363 -26.06 10.62 -5.20
CA GLY A 363 -25.55 11.94 -4.82
C GLY A 363 -26.73 12.88 -4.59
N THR A 364 -26.62 13.75 -3.61
CA THR A 364 -27.68 14.73 -3.29
C THR A 364 -28.01 15.62 -4.49
N GLU A 365 -27.08 15.82 -5.40
CA GLU A 365 -27.17 16.67 -6.58
C GLU A 365 -27.66 15.91 -7.82
N TYR A 366 -27.17 14.67 -8.02
CA TYR A 366 -27.47 13.90 -9.24
C TYR A 366 -28.63 12.93 -9.07
N GLY A 367 -29.04 12.69 -7.82
CA GLY A 367 -30.02 11.67 -7.47
C GLY A 367 -29.42 10.25 -7.53
N ALA A 368 -30.30 9.26 -7.54
CA ALA A 368 -29.95 7.86 -7.70
C ALA A 368 -29.49 7.58 -9.14
N GLY A 369 -28.48 6.73 -9.28
CA GLY A 369 -27.93 6.41 -10.57
C GLY A 369 -27.34 5.00 -10.66
N VAL A 370 -27.03 4.60 -11.88
CA VAL A 370 -26.36 3.35 -12.22
C VAL A 370 -25.13 3.63 -13.07
N LEU A 371 -24.06 2.91 -12.78
CA LEU A 371 -22.82 2.93 -13.52
C LEU A 371 -22.68 1.61 -14.26
N ALA A 372 -22.38 1.64 -15.56
CA ALA A 372 -22.07 0.47 -16.35
C ALA A 372 -20.85 0.73 -17.22
N GLY A 373 -19.91 -0.19 -17.25
CA GLY A 373 -18.69 -0.01 -18.02
C GLY A 373 -18.20 -1.30 -18.67
N ILE A 374 -17.49 -1.14 -19.76
CA ILE A 374 -16.72 -2.19 -20.41
C ILE A 374 -15.34 -1.66 -20.72
N GLU A 375 -14.33 -2.40 -20.33
CA GLU A 375 -12.96 -2.14 -20.75
C GLU A 375 -12.41 -3.35 -21.47
N ARG A 376 -11.88 -3.14 -22.66
CA ARG A 376 -11.20 -4.14 -23.47
C ARG A 376 -9.71 -3.88 -23.42
N ARG A 377 -8.99 -4.70 -22.63
CA ARG A 377 -7.55 -4.54 -22.38
C ARG A 377 -6.72 -4.53 -23.66
N TYR A 378 -7.12 -5.36 -24.63
CA TYR A 378 -6.51 -5.39 -25.96
C TYR A 378 -7.58 -5.67 -27.02
N VAL A 379 -7.69 -4.76 -27.99
CA VAL A 379 -8.66 -4.84 -29.07
C VAL A 379 -8.10 -5.72 -30.20
N ASN A 380 -6.82 -5.55 -30.52
CA ASN A 380 -6.12 -6.20 -31.62
C ASN A 380 -4.66 -6.51 -31.25
N SER A 381 -3.95 -7.21 -32.13
CA SER A 381 -2.54 -7.57 -31.98
C SER A 381 -1.56 -6.37 -31.96
N ARG A 382 -2.05 -5.16 -32.24
CA ARG A 382 -1.27 -3.91 -32.13
C ARG A 382 -1.35 -3.29 -30.71
N GLY A 383 -2.04 -3.95 -29.76
CA GLY A 383 -2.14 -3.47 -28.40
C GLY A 383 -3.10 -2.28 -28.19
N HIS A 384 -4.08 -2.08 -29.07
CA HIS A 384 -5.05 -1.00 -28.85
C HIS A 384 -6.00 -1.37 -27.72
N LYS A 385 -6.45 -0.38 -26.94
CA LYS A 385 -7.43 -0.53 -25.86
C LYS A 385 -8.73 0.21 -26.20
N PHE A 386 -9.82 -0.24 -25.60
CA PHE A 386 -11.10 0.45 -25.66
C PHE A 386 -11.78 0.41 -24.30
N LYS A 387 -12.32 1.56 -23.88
CA LYS A 387 -13.13 1.68 -22.67
C LYS A 387 -14.39 2.45 -22.99
N ALA A 388 -15.54 1.95 -22.57
CA ALA A 388 -16.80 2.69 -22.56
C ALA A 388 -17.38 2.70 -21.15
N LEU A 389 -17.88 3.85 -20.73
CA LEU A 389 -18.46 4.06 -19.41
C LEU A 389 -19.79 4.83 -19.60
N LEU A 390 -20.86 4.27 -19.08
CA LEU A 390 -22.16 4.89 -18.95
C LEU A 390 -22.39 5.22 -17.46
N ASP A 391 -22.64 6.48 -17.16
CA ASP A 391 -23.15 6.95 -15.88
C ASP A 391 -24.55 7.54 -16.11
N TYR A 392 -25.57 6.90 -15.54
CA TYR A 392 -26.97 7.26 -15.74
C TYR A 392 -27.63 7.50 -14.39
N ALA A 393 -27.69 8.76 -13.99
CA ALA A 393 -28.36 9.23 -12.79
C ALA A 393 -29.61 10.06 -13.15
N GLN A 394 -30.43 10.39 -12.16
CA GLN A 394 -31.69 11.11 -12.35
C GLN A 394 -31.47 12.43 -13.09
N ASN A 395 -30.55 13.27 -12.61
CA ASN A 395 -30.33 14.62 -13.13
C ASN A 395 -29.08 14.70 -14.03
N ARG A 396 -28.28 13.61 -14.14
CA ARG A 396 -27.05 13.59 -14.95
C ARG A 396 -26.89 12.28 -15.68
N LYS A 397 -26.58 12.38 -16.96
CA LYS A 397 -26.32 11.23 -17.83
C LYS A 397 -25.06 11.48 -18.60
N SER A 398 -24.14 10.53 -18.59
CA SER A 398 -22.93 10.62 -19.38
C SER A 398 -22.57 9.29 -20.03
N LEU A 399 -22.11 9.35 -21.27
CA LEU A 399 -21.54 8.22 -21.99
C LEU A 399 -20.18 8.64 -22.52
N THR A 400 -19.14 7.96 -22.06
CA THR A 400 -17.76 8.22 -22.48
C THR A 400 -17.20 6.99 -23.16
N GLY A 401 -16.73 7.15 -24.39
CA GLY A 401 -15.97 6.15 -25.15
C GLY A 401 -14.53 6.60 -25.33
N ASN A 402 -13.56 5.76 -24.99
CA ASN A 402 -12.14 6.05 -25.10
C ASN A 402 -11.42 4.94 -25.84
N TYR A 403 -10.74 5.28 -26.93
CA TYR A 403 -9.92 4.37 -27.71
C TYR A 403 -8.46 4.78 -27.60
N ARG A 404 -7.58 3.88 -27.14
CA ARG A 404 -6.17 4.14 -26.89
C ARG A 404 -5.27 3.29 -27.78
N ILE A 405 -4.20 3.90 -28.27
CA ILE A 405 -3.16 3.30 -29.10
C ILE A 405 -1.83 3.49 -28.35
N PRO A 406 -1.07 2.43 -28.06
CA PRO A 406 0.19 2.54 -27.34
C PRO A 406 1.21 3.35 -28.15
N ALA A 407 1.98 4.16 -27.43
CA ALA A 407 3.00 5.05 -28.01
C ALA A 407 4.24 5.00 -27.12
N PHE A 408 5.10 4.04 -27.36
CA PHE A 408 6.19 3.58 -26.49
C PHE A 408 7.37 4.55 -26.32
N LYS A 409 7.41 5.67 -27.02
CA LYS A 409 8.51 6.64 -26.92
C LYS A 409 8.65 7.21 -25.49
N TRP A 410 7.53 7.31 -24.74
CA TRP A 410 7.50 7.69 -23.34
C TRP A 410 6.92 6.54 -22.53
N LEU A 411 7.33 6.41 -21.28
CA LEU A 411 6.76 5.42 -20.36
C LEU A 411 5.26 5.70 -20.20
N ASP A 412 4.44 4.65 -20.21
CA ASP A 412 2.97 4.72 -20.18
C ASP A 412 2.39 5.72 -21.21
N GLY A 413 2.96 5.67 -22.40
CA GLY A 413 2.60 6.59 -23.48
C GLY A 413 1.41 6.11 -24.31
N TRP A 414 0.44 7.01 -24.57
CA TRP A 414 -0.77 6.72 -25.32
C TRP A 414 -1.15 7.84 -26.28
N TYR A 415 -1.58 7.48 -27.50
CA TYR A 415 -2.49 8.29 -28.28
C TYR A 415 -3.90 7.86 -27.91
N ALA A 416 -4.81 8.79 -27.68
CA ALA A 416 -6.19 8.47 -27.39
C ALA A 416 -7.17 9.33 -28.19
N ALA A 417 -8.28 8.70 -28.58
CA ALA A 417 -9.47 9.36 -29.10
C ALA A 417 -10.61 9.13 -28.10
N THR A 418 -11.18 10.19 -27.58
CA THR A 418 -12.28 10.14 -26.61
C THR A 418 -13.50 10.85 -27.20
N ALA A 419 -14.68 10.23 -27.06
CA ALA A 419 -15.97 10.84 -27.35
C ALA A 419 -16.79 10.84 -26.07
N GLN A 420 -17.32 11.98 -25.69
CA GLN A 420 -18.17 12.16 -24.51
C GLN A 420 -19.51 12.77 -24.91
N LEU A 421 -20.58 12.14 -24.47
CA LEU A 421 -21.94 12.68 -24.47
C LEU A 421 -22.31 12.97 -23.01
N TYR A 422 -22.83 14.15 -22.76
CA TYR A 422 -23.19 14.60 -21.42
C TYR A 422 -24.51 15.33 -21.47
N ASP A 423 -25.41 15.04 -20.52
CA ASP A 423 -26.73 15.62 -20.36
C ASP A 423 -26.92 15.87 -18.86
N GLU A 424 -27.14 17.08 -18.43
CA GLU A 424 -27.40 17.47 -17.05
C GLU A 424 -28.61 18.38 -17.01
N GLN A 425 -29.58 18.01 -16.19
CA GLN A 425 -30.79 18.77 -15.98
C GLN A 425 -31.06 18.89 -14.49
N THR A 426 -30.90 20.10 -14.00
CA THR A 426 -31.18 20.49 -12.60
C THR A 426 -32.25 21.58 -12.60
N ASP A 427 -32.65 22.04 -11.41
CA ASP A 427 -33.68 23.08 -11.24
C ASP A 427 -33.29 24.45 -11.84
N TYR A 428 -32.00 24.65 -12.15
CA TYR A 428 -31.48 25.92 -12.64
C TYR A 428 -30.75 25.87 -13.98
N ILE A 429 -30.36 24.68 -14.43
CA ILE A 429 -29.64 24.51 -15.70
C ILE A 429 -30.06 23.25 -16.45
N ASP A 430 -30.34 23.38 -17.74
CA ASP A 430 -30.40 22.27 -18.71
C ASP A 430 -29.21 22.43 -19.65
N THR A 431 -28.27 21.45 -19.60
CA THR A 431 -27.10 21.46 -20.47
C THR A 431 -26.89 20.13 -21.17
N ARG A 432 -26.55 20.18 -22.44
CA ARG A 432 -26.11 19.01 -23.22
C ARG A 432 -24.81 19.32 -23.93
N ARG A 433 -23.87 18.39 -23.81
CA ARG A 433 -22.54 18.54 -24.36
C ARG A 433 -22.12 17.32 -25.15
N ILE A 434 -21.53 17.57 -26.29
CA ILE A 434 -20.81 16.58 -27.10
C ILE A 434 -19.36 17.05 -27.17
N GLU A 435 -18.43 16.21 -26.80
CA GLU A 435 -17.01 16.55 -26.82
C GLU A 435 -16.20 15.41 -27.46
N LEU A 436 -15.38 15.76 -28.44
CA LEU A 436 -14.41 14.88 -29.07
C LEU A 436 -13.01 15.35 -28.69
N ILE A 437 -12.16 14.41 -28.22
CA ILE A 437 -10.83 14.72 -27.74
C ILE A 437 -9.83 13.80 -28.42
N GLY A 438 -8.83 14.38 -29.06
CA GLY A 438 -7.65 13.68 -29.52
C GLY A 438 -6.47 14.02 -28.59
N SER A 439 -5.82 13.04 -28.01
CA SER A 439 -4.74 13.30 -27.03
C SER A 439 -3.50 12.44 -27.25
N ARG A 440 -2.38 12.96 -26.75
CA ARG A 440 -1.11 12.27 -26.57
C ARG A 440 -0.65 12.44 -25.12
N SER A 441 -0.60 11.35 -24.38
CA SER A 441 -0.13 11.33 -22.97
C SER A 441 1.11 10.47 -22.80
N GLY A 442 1.83 10.67 -21.71
CA GLY A 442 2.92 9.80 -21.28
C GLY A 442 3.69 10.38 -20.10
N GLN A 443 4.42 9.51 -19.43
CA GLN A 443 5.31 9.89 -18.32
C GLN A 443 6.64 10.41 -18.88
N LEU A 444 7.02 11.62 -18.45
CA LEU A 444 8.33 12.20 -18.75
C LEU A 444 9.41 11.59 -17.84
N ASN A 445 9.05 11.36 -16.57
CA ASN A 445 9.82 10.65 -15.56
C ASN A 445 8.86 10.06 -14.50
N GLU A 446 9.38 9.50 -13.42
CA GLU A 446 8.61 8.86 -12.35
C GLU A 446 7.53 9.76 -11.72
N ASN A 447 7.75 11.08 -11.74
CA ASN A 447 6.89 12.06 -11.09
C ASN A 447 6.00 12.84 -12.06
N TRP A 448 6.42 13.03 -13.30
CA TRP A 448 5.74 13.89 -14.26
C TRP A 448 5.00 13.11 -15.33
N THR A 449 3.70 13.38 -15.46
CA THR A 449 2.87 12.96 -16.59
C THR A 449 2.45 14.18 -17.38
N LEU A 450 2.63 14.15 -18.70
CA LEU A 450 2.22 15.20 -19.62
C LEU A 450 1.15 14.70 -20.56
N THR A 451 0.14 15.54 -20.81
CA THR A 451 -0.91 15.28 -21.82
C THR A 451 -1.09 16.51 -22.68
N ALA A 452 -0.94 16.32 -23.99
CA ALA A 452 -1.33 17.30 -24.99
C ALA A 452 -2.58 16.82 -25.71
N SER A 453 -3.59 17.66 -25.84
CA SER A 453 -4.87 17.29 -26.47
C SER A 453 -5.45 18.42 -27.32
N ILE A 454 -6.32 18.02 -28.25
CA ILE A 454 -7.18 18.91 -29.00
C ILE A 454 -8.61 18.51 -28.69
N HIS A 455 -9.42 19.48 -28.34
CA HIS A 455 -10.81 19.32 -27.97
C HIS A 455 -11.70 19.94 -29.05
N ALA A 456 -12.78 19.25 -29.39
CA ALA A 456 -13.87 19.79 -30.19
C ALA A 456 -15.16 19.65 -29.38
N LEU A 457 -15.60 20.75 -28.80
CA LEU A 457 -16.72 20.86 -27.90
C LEU A 457 -17.89 21.53 -28.59
N ARG A 458 -19.07 20.93 -28.46
CA ARG A 458 -20.35 21.58 -28.76
C ARG A 458 -21.28 21.41 -27.57
N GLU A 459 -21.70 22.53 -27.01
CA GLU A 459 -22.57 22.58 -25.83
C GLU A 459 -23.77 23.45 -26.11
N ARG A 460 -24.94 23.02 -25.65
CA ARG A 460 -26.12 23.85 -25.53
C ARG A 460 -26.51 23.94 -24.06
N TRP A 461 -26.95 25.09 -23.61
CA TRP A 461 -27.45 25.26 -22.26
C TRP A 461 -28.58 26.29 -22.20
N LYS A 462 -29.41 26.16 -21.17
CA LYS A 462 -30.47 27.06 -20.80
C LYS A 462 -30.36 27.28 -19.28
N LEU A 463 -30.45 28.53 -18.84
CA LEU A 463 -30.63 28.84 -17.45
C LEU A 463 -32.14 29.13 -17.25
N GLU A 464 -32.73 28.55 -16.22
CA GLU A 464 -34.10 28.81 -15.82
C GLU A 464 -34.11 30.04 -14.95
N LEU A 465 -34.35 31.22 -15.55
CA LEU A 465 -34.37 32.55 -14.88
C LEU A 465 -35.76 32.83 -14.35
N GLU A 466 -35.84 33.48 -13.17
CA GLU A 466 -37.11 34.01 -12.62
C GLU A 466 -37.68 35.08 -13.54
N ASP A 467 -39.00 35.10 -13.71
CA ASP A 467 -39.69 36.14 -14.45
C ASP A 467 -39.75 37.42 -13.59
N GLU A 468 -38.90 38.40 -13.92
CA GLU A 468 -38.74 39.65 -13.19
C GLU A 468 -39.98 40.54 -13.24
N ASN A 469 -40.95 40.26 -14.14
CA ASN A 469 -42.14 41.08 -14.37
C ASN A 469 -43.43 40.50 -13.79
N GLY A 470 -43.45 39.22 -13.37
CA GLY A 470 -44.62 38.62 -12.69
C GLY A 470 -45.91 38.53 -13.52
N ASP A 471 -45.81 38.67 -14.86
CA ASP A 471 -46.97 38.65 -15.74
C ASP A 471 -47.33 37.23 -16.25
N GLY A 472 -46.67 36.19 -15.71
CA GLY A 472 -46.96 34.79 -16.00
C GLY A 472 -46.65 34.35 -17.44
N ALA A 473 -46.04 35.20 -18.21
CA ALA A 473 -45.50 34.82 -19.50
C ALA A 473 -44.15 34.12 -19.25
N GLU A 474 -44.13 32.79 -19.20
CA GLU A 474 -42.91 31.96 -19.28
C GLU A 474 -42.04 32.42 -20.45
N ALA A 475 -41.28 33.48 -20.27
CA ALA A 475 -40.22 33.85 -21.18
C ALA A 475 -39.11 32.81 -20.96
N ALA A 476 -39.34 31.57 -21.39
CA ALA A 476 -38.34 30.54 -21.36
C ALA A 476 -37.07 31.06 -22.00
N ALA A 477 -36.03 31.28 -21.19
CA ALA A 477 -34.76 31.77 -21.70
C ALA A 477 -34.34 30.90 -22.88
N PRO A 478 -33.98 31.48 -24.02
CA PRO A 478 -33.66 30.68 -25.19
C PRO A 478 -32.41 29.84 -24.92
N TYR A 479 -32.37 28.62 -25.47
CA TYR A 479 -31.16 27.82 -25.48
C TYR A 479 -30.01 28.60 -26.11
N ARG A 480 -28.91 28.67 -25.41
CA ARG A 480 -27.62 29.14 -25.94
C ARG A 480 -26.84 27.94 -26.48
N TYR A 481 -26.05 28.19 -27.50
CA TYR A 481 -25.21 27.18 -28.14
C TYR A 481 -23.80 27.72 -28.25
N ALA A 482 -22.83 26.87 -28.00
CA ALA A 482 -21.43 27.22 -28.20
C ALA A 482 -20.66 26.04 -28.84
N THR A 483 -19.76 26.41 -29.73
CA THR A 483 -18.80 25.50 -30.34
C THR A 483 -17.39 26.00 -30.07
N TYR A 484 -16.53 25.10 -29.59
CA TYR A 484 -15.15 25.42 -29.30
C TYR A 484 -14.22 24.33 -29.80
N VAL A 485 -13.20 24.73 -30.54
CA VAL A 485 -12.05 23.87 -30.86
C VAL A 485 -10.82 24.47 -30.24
N TYR A 486 -10.19 23.74 -29.33
CA TYR A 486 -9.08 24.27 -28.59
C TYR A 486 -8.03 23.22 -28.23
N PRO A 487 -6.73 23.56 -28.31
CA PRO A 487 -5.66 22.79 -27.70
C PRO A 487 -5.68 22.93 -26.18
N GLN A 488 -5.23 21.85 -25.51
CA GLN A 488 -5.01 21.81 -24.07
C GLN A 488 -3.70 21.09 -23.77
N LEU A 489 -2.94 21.65 -22.84
CA LEU A 489 -1.76 21.03 -22.23
C LEU A 489 -2.06 20.80 -20.76
N GLU A 490 -1.83 19.59 -20.31
CA GLU A 490 -1.94 19.20 -18.89
C GLU A 490 -0.61 18.64 -18.42
N ALA A 491 -0.14 19.10 -17.27
CA ALA A 491 1.02 18.58 -16.57
C ALA A 491 0.60 18.15 -15.18
N GLN A 492 0.86 16.92 -14.82
CA GLN A 492 0.63 16.36 -13.50
C GLN A 492 1.97 15.98 -12.87
N TYR A 493 2.18 16.44 -11.66
CA TYR A 493 3.31 16.08 -10.81
C TYR A 493 2.83 15.30 -9.61
N VAL A 494 3.38 14.10 -9.38
CA VAL A 494 3.04 13.25 -8.24
C VAL A 494 4.34 12.77 -7.60
N ASN A 495 4.59 13.25 -6.39
CA ASN A 495 5.73 12.81 -5.58
C ASN A 495 5.23 12.63 -4.15
N VAL A 496 4.74 11.42 -3.86
CA VAL A 496 4.16 11.04 -2.57
C VAL A 496 4.72 9.67 -2.17
N ASP A 497 4.74 9.42 -0.88
CA ASP A 497 5.17 8.14 -0.28
C ASP A 497 4.23 6.98 -0.64
N ASP A 498 2.92 7.22 -0.66
CA ASP A 498 1.89 6.24 -1.02
C ASP A 498 0.83 6.94 -1.89
N ARG A 499 0.48 6.32 -3.03
CA ARG A 499 -0.53 6.88 -3.94
C ARG A 499 -1.96 6.69 -3.44
N LEU A 500 -2.20 5.67 -2.63
CA LEU A 500 -3.52 5.37 -2.09
C LEU A 500 -3.81 6.18 -0.81
N PHE A 501 -2.81 6.26 0.08
CA PHE A 501 -2.90 6.95 1.37
C PHE A 501 -1.68 7.85 1.61
N PRO A 502 -1.52 8.93 0.85
CA PRO A 502 -0.33 9.78 0.95
C PRO A 502 -0.23 10.39 2.35
N ARG A 503 0.91 10.16 3.00
CA ARG A 503 1.26 10.80 4.28
C ARG A 503 2.24 11.94 4.09
N SER A 504 3.11 11.85 3.08
CA SER A 504 4.13 12.86 2.81
C SER A 504 4.30 13.05 1.31
N GLY A 505 4.46 14.31 0.90
CA GLY A 505 4.76 14.64 -0.48
C GLY A 505 3.87 15.72 -1.07
N ILE A 506 3.93 15.84 -2.38
CA ILE A 506 3.22 16.86 -3.16
C ILE A 506 2.58 16.23 -4.39
N VAL A 507 1.35 16.64 -4.66
CA VAL A 507 0.65 16.42 -5.93
C VAL A 507 0.30 17.79 -6.50
N ALA A 508 0.59 18.00 -7.79
CA ALA A 508 0.22 19.23 -8.48
C ALA A 508 -0.31 18.92 -9.87
N ARG A 509 -1.28 19.69 -10.31
CA ARG A 509 -1.83 19.63 -11.68
C ARG A 509 -1.91 21.03 -12.25
N SER A 510 -1.50 21.18 -13.50
CA SER A 510 -1.64 22.42 -14.26
C SER A 510 -2.31 22.13 -15.59
N THR A 511 -3.33 22.90 -15.94
CA THR A 511 -4.06 22.82 -17.21
C THR A 511 -4.02 24.18 -17.88
N LEU A 512 -3.49 24.21 -19.09
CA LEU A 512 -3.50 25.37 -19.99
C LEU A 512 -4.31 25.03 -21.22
N ARG A 513 -5.34 25.83 -21.52
CA ARG A 513 -6.17 25.66 -22.71
C ARG A 513 -6.59 26.99 -23.32
N GLY A 514 -6.92 27.01 -24.59
CA GLY A 514 -7.38 28.23 -25.22
C GLY A 514 -7.82 28.01 -26.65
N GLY A 515 -8.81 28.78 -27.10
CA GLY A 515 -9.39 28.73 -28.42
C GLY A 515 -9.38 30.08 -29.09
N LEU A 516 -9.39 30.09 -30.41
CA LEU A 516 -9.42 31.29 -31.25
C LEU A 516 -10.69 31.33 -32.09
N GLU A 517 -11.33 32.47 -32.08
CA GLU A 517 -12.43 32.79 -33.00
C GLU A 517 -11.94 32.63 -34.45
N GLY A 518 -12.75 32.04 -35.30
CA GLY A 518 -12.34 31.72 -36.67
C GLY A 518 -11.51 30.44 -36.85
N ALA A 519 -10.95 29.86 -35.74
CA ALA A 519 -10.30 28.56 -35.77
C ALA A 519 -11.19 27.43 -35.18
N GLY A 520 -12.51 27.60 -35.24
CA GLY A 520 -13.50 26.65 -34.76
C GLY A 520 -14.04 26.92 -33.37
N SER A 521 -13.68 28.04 -32.75
CA SER A 521 -14.23 28.52 -31.49
C SER A 521 -15.10 29.74 -31.73
N ASP A 522 -16.21 29.85 -30.99
CA ASP A 522 -17.15 30.97 -31.11
C ASP A 522 -16.59 32.28 -30.52
N THR A 523 -15.58 32.19 -29.63
CA THR A 523 -14.87 33.36 -29.09
C THR A 523 -13.42 33.01 -28.73
N ASN A 524 -12.60 34.08 -28.66
CA ASN A 524 -11.22 33.92 -28.17
C ASN A 524 -11.21 33.70 -26.64
N PHE A 525 -10.50 32.67 -26.20
CA PHE A 525 -10.23 32.48 -24.77
C PHE A 525 -8.87 31.85 -24.54
N ALA A 526 -8.30 32.15 -23.40
CA ALA A 526 -7.16 31.45 -22.81
C ALA A 526 -7.42 31.20 -21.34
N GLN A 527 -7.19 30.00 -20.88
CA GLN A 527 -7.45 29.61 -19.50
C GLN A 527 -6.27 28.82 -18.93
N LEU A 528 -5.85 29.22 -17.72
CA LEU A 528 -4.89 28.51 -16.89
C LEU A 528 -5.55 28.11 -15.58
N GLN A 529 -5.35 26.86 -15.16
CA GLN A 529 -5.78 26.33 -13.88
C GLN A 529 -4.63 25.56 -13.26
N VAL A 530 -4.33 25.83 -11.99
CA VAL A 530 -3.26 25.17 -11.25
C VAL A 530 -3.80 24.77 -9.89
N GLY A 531 -3.71 23.51 -9.57
CA GLY A 531 -4.06 22.95 -8.27
C GLY A 531 -2.87 22.20 -7.67
N ALA A 532 -2.75 22.26 -6.34
CA ALA A 532 -1.73 21.51 -5.62
C ALA A 532 -2.27 21.00 -4.28
N SER A 533 -1.77 19.83 -3.86
CA SER A 533 -1.99 19.25 -2.55
C SER A 533 -0.65 18.91 -1.92
N TRP A 534 -0.43 19.34 -0.68
CA TRP A 534 0.74 19.00 0.11
C TRP A 534 0.34 18.18 1.32
N PHE A 535 1.07 17.09 1.54
CA PHE A 535 0.84 16.14 2.63
C PHE A 535 2.03 16.16 3.58
N LYS A 536 1.75 16.19 4.88
CA LYS A 536 2.77 16.13 5.92
C LYS A 536 2.34 15.20 7.03
N GLY A 537 3.00 14.04 7.15
CA GLY A 537 2.85 13.14 8.28
C GLY A 537 3.44 13.74 9.55
N ILE A 538 2.76 13.58 10.67
CA ILE A 538 3.16 14.01 12.00
C ILE A 538 3.11 12.79 12.91
N GLY A 539 4.27 12.36 13.45
CA GLY A 539 4.34 11.10 14.19
C GLY A 539 3.85 9.90 13.38
N ALA A 540 3.32 8.87 14.01
CA ALA A 540 2.84 7.67 13.35
C ALA A 540 1.38 7.77 12.85
N ASN A 541 0.53 8.52 13.56
CA ASN A 541 -0.91 8.45 13.44
C ASN A 541 -1.56 9.67 12.79
N ASP A 542 -0.83 10.77 12.65
CA ASP A 542 -1.38 12.05 12.23
C ASP A 542 -0.87 12.48 10.86
N ARG A 543 -1.68 13.25 10.15
CA ARG A 543 -1.24 13.97 8.96
C ARG A 543 -1.94 15.31 8.82
N PHE A 544 -1.23 16.25 8.21
CA PHE A 544 -1.73 17.55 7.81
C PHE A 544 -1.78 17.62 6.28
N ILE A 545 -2.86 18.16 5.76
CA ILE A 545 -3.10 18.28 4.32
C ILE A 545 -3.41 19.75 4.01
N LEU A 546 -2.65 20.34 3.10
CA LEU A 546 -2.97 21.62 2.49
C LEU A 546 -3.33 21.42 1.03
N ARG A 547 -4.45 21.97 0.58
CA ARG A 547 -4.87 21.99 -0.81
C ARG A 547 -5.11 23.43 -1.25
N GLY A 548 -4.82 23.72 -2.51
CA GLY A 548 -5.11 25.01 -3.08
C GLY A 548 -5.28 24.90 -4.58
N GLU A 549 -6.15 25.76 -5.11
CA GLU A 549 -6.39 25.82 -6.54
C GLU A 549 -6.59 27.29 -6.97
N ILE A 550 -5.98 27.65 -8.08
CA ILE A 550 -6.14 28.93 -8.74
C ILE A 550 -6.51 28.73 -10.21
N GLY A 551 -7.39 29.56 -10.71
CA GLY A 551 -7.78 29.54 -12.11
C GLY A 551 -7.99 30.94 -12.65
N GLN A 552 -7.63 31.14 -13.92
CA GLN A 552 -7.90 32.38 -14.63
C GLN A 552 -8.24 32.13 -16.08
N THR A 553 -9.31 32.75 -16.52
CA THR A 553 -9.73 32.80 -17.93
C THR A 553 -9.65 34.24 -18.45
N SER A 554 -8.97 34.39 -19.57
CA SER A 554 -9.04 35.62 -20.40
C SER A 554 -10.02 35.33 -21.54
N ALA A 555 -11.17 36.02 -21.54
CA ALA A 555 -12.20 35.95 -22.57
C ALA A 555 -12.90 37.30 -22.67
N GLY A 556 -13.50 37.61 -23.81
CA GLY A 556 -14.18 38.88 -24.04
C GLY A 556 -15.34 39.10 -23.08
N SER A 557 -16.25 38.14 -22.93
CA SER A 557 -17.34 38.11 -21.98
C SER A 557 -17.43 36.81 -21.22
N PRO A 558 -17.73 36.76 -19.92
CA PRO A 558 -17.98 35.54 -19.19
C PRO A 558 -19.12 34.70 -19.80
N ASP A 559 -20.16 35.40 -20.30
CA ASP A 559 -21.36 34.78 -20.83
C ASP A 559 -21.16 34.13 -22.22
N ALA A 560 -20.06 34.47 -22.89
CA ALA A 560 -19.69 33.81 -24.15
C ALA A 560 -19.18 32.40 -23.95
N LEU A 561 -18.63 32.06 -22.78
CA LEU A 561 -18.16 30.74 -22.47
C LEU A 561 -19.31 29.83 -22.04
N PRO A 562 -19.36 28.58 -22.52
CA PRO A 562 -20.31 27.59 -22.03
C PRO A 562 -20.02 27.22 -20.56
N PRO A 563 -21.00 26.71 -19.81
CA PRO A 563 -20.83 26.31 -18.41
C PRO A 563 -19.63 25.39 -18.17
N SER A 564 -19.30 24.49 -19.06
CA SER A 564 -18.17 23.56 -18.95
C SER A 564 -16.79 24.22 -19.01
N LEU A 565 -16.69 25.45 -19.49
CA LEU A 565 -15.44 26.22 -19.56
C LEU A 565 -15.35 27.33 -18.50
N ARG A 566 -16.32 27.43 -17.59
CA ARG A 566 -16.30 28.39 -16.48
C ARG A 566 -15.77 27.73 -15.22
N PHE A 567 -15.32 28.53 -14.26
CA PHE A 567 -14.93 28.08 -12.94
C PHE A 567 -16.09 28.14 -11.96
N TYR A 568 -16.17 27.15 -11.09
CA TYR A 568 -17.13 27.06 -9.99
C TYR A 568 -16.40 26.71 -8.70
N ALA A 569 -16.95 27.08 -7.56
CA ALA A 569 -16.49 26.67 -6.24
C ALA A 569 -17.67 26.18 -5.38
N GLY A 570 -17.39 25.47 -4.30
CA GLY A 570 -18.36 24.76 -3.46
C GLY A 570 -18.36 23.26 -3.72
N GLY A 571 -18.71 22.48 -2.71
CA GLY A 571 -18.73 21.00 -2.74
C GLY A 571 -17.50 20.35 -2.08
N ASP A 572 -17.49 19.02 -2.08
CA ASP A 572 -16.54 18.15 -1.33
C ASP A 572 -15.07 18.34 -1.71
N ASN A 573 -14.78 18.68 -2.96
CA ASN A 573 -13.43 18.88 -3.47
C ASN A 573 -12.99 20.35 -3.54
N SER A 574 -13.84 21.28 -3.10
CA SER A 574 -13.59 22.73 -3.17
C SER A 574 -13.79 23.38 -1.80
N ILE A 575 -15.00 23.88 -1.50
CA ILE A 575 -15.34 24.55 -0.24
C ILE A 575 -16.48 23.75 0.39
N ARG A 576 -16.17 22.88 1.35
CA ARG A 576 -17.17 22.11 2.10
C ARG A 576 -17.96 23.06 3.01
N GLY A 577 -19.26 22.79 3.20
CA GLY A 577 -20.22 23.68 3.85
C GLY A 577 -21.09 24.45 2.86
N TYR A 578 -20.75 24.40 1.58
CA TYR A 578 -21.55 24.92 0.47
C TYR A 578 -21.86 23.80 -0.52
N GLN A 579 -23.02 23.88 -1.19
CA GLN A 579 -23.40 22.90 -2.21
C GLN A 579 -22.42 22.94 -3.39
N TYR A 580 -22.44 21.88 -4.18
CA TYR A 580 -21.63 21.78 -5.39
C TYR A 580 -21.93 22.93 -6.35
N ARG A 581 -20.89 23.66 -6.78
CA ARG A 581 -20.97 24.81 -7.66
C ARG A 581 -21.78 26.00 -7.10
N GLU A 582 -22.05 26.05 -5.83
CA GLU A 582 -22.88 27.10 -5.22
C GLU A 582 -22.16 28.46 -5.13
N VAL A 583 -20.83 28.45 -4.99
CA VAL A 583 -20.04 29.66 -4.76
C VAL A 583 -19.56 30.25 -6.08
N GLY A 584 -20.00 31.49 -6.36
CA GLY A 584 -19.63 32.21 -7.58
C GLY A 584 -20.59 33.35 -7.89
N PRO A 585 -20.46 33.99 -9.07
CA PRO A 585 -21.44 34.94 -9.58
C PRO A 585 -22.81 34.29 -9.68
N ARG A 586 -23.85 34.92 -9.08
CA ARG A 586 -25.18 34.31 -8.97
C ARG A 586 -26.19 34.98 -9.89
N VAL A 587 -27.17 34.19 -10.30
CA VAL A 587 -28.42 34.66 -10.94
C VAL A 587 -29.60 34.14 -10.13
N ARG A 588 -30.70 34.94 -10.09
CA ARG A 588 -31.93 34.52 -9.43
C ARG A 588 -32.77 33.72 -10.43
N THR A 589 -33.34 32.62 -9.95
CA THR A 589 -34.24 31.73 -10.68
C THR A 589 -35.49 31.47 -9.83
N GLU A 590 -36.53 30.85 -10.37
CA GLU A 590 -37.73 30.45 -9.60
C GLU A 590 -37.38 29.53 -8.42
N GLY A 591 -36.34 28.71 -8.54
CA GLY A 591 -35.88 27.77 -7.52
C GLY A 591 -34.89 28.35 -6.51
N GLY A 592 -34.49 29.65 -6.63
CA GLY A 592 -33.53 30.30 -5.75
C GLY A 592 -32.36 30.96 -6.49
N GLU A 593 -31.29 31.31 -5.77
CA GLU A 593 -30.09 31.89 -6.34
C GLU A 593 -29.03 30.81 -6.64
N TYR A 594 -28.58 30.73 -7.90
CA TYR A 594 -27.61 29.76 -8.36
C TYR A 594 -26.40 30.40 -9.00
N SER A 595 -25.22 29.78 -8.84
CA SER A 595 -24.00 30.26 -9.47
C SER A 595 -23.96 29.90 -10.96
N VAL A 596 -23.62 30.89 -11.77
CA VAL A 596 -23.39 30.71 -13.22
C VAL A 596 -21.93 30.51 -13.58
N GLY A 597 -21.05 30.41 -12.56
CA GLY A 597 -19.61 30.30 -12.73
C GLY A 597 -18.90 31.60 -13.08
N GLY A 598 -17.61 31.64 -12.79
CA GLY A 598 -16.74 32.79 -12.97
C GLY A 598 -15.59 32.56 -13.96
N LYS A 599 -14.89 33.66 -14.29
CA LYS A 599 -13.64 33.63 -15.08
C LYS A 599 -12.41 33.28 -14.23
N LYS A 600 -12.51 33.47 -12.92
CA LYS A 600 -11.39 33.25 -11.99
C LYS A 600 -11.82 32.36 -10.86
N LEU A 601 -10.85 31.60 -10.32
CA LEU A 601 -11.01 30.70 -9.20
C LEU A 601 -9.86 30.87 -8.22
N ILE A 602 -10.20 30.89 -6.93
CA ILE A 602 -9.23 30.72 -5.86
C ILE A 602 -9.86 29.86 -4.77
N THR A 603 -9.22 28.77 -4.39
CA THR A 603 -9.62 27.96 -3.25
C THR A 603 -8.41 27.55 -2.42
N ALA A 604 -8.62 27.38 -1.12
CA ALA A 604 -7.64 26.87 -0.19
C ALA A 604 -8.32 26.00 0.87
N SER A 605 -7.67 24.94 1.28
CA SER A 605 -8.15 23.99 2.28
C SER A 605 -7.01 23.60 3.20
N ALA A 606 -7.27 23.57 4.50
CA ALA A 606 -6.38 23.02 5.51
C ALA A 606 -7.13 21.96 6.31
N GLU A 607 -6.57 20.76 6.36
CA GLU A 607 -7.17 19.61 7.00
C GLU A 607 -6.14 18.90 7.89
N TYR A 608 -6.55 18.53 9.11
CA TYR A 608 -5.79 17.69 10.03
C TYR A 608 -6.56 16.40 10.24
N GLU A 609 -5.86 15.27 10.10
CA GLU A 609 -6.41 13.94 10.32
C GLU A 609 -5.63 13.20 11.40
N HIS A 610 -6.36 12.49 12.26
CA HIS A 610 -5.82 11.60 13.29
C HIS A 610 -6.38 10.20 13.12
N TYR A 611 -5.51 9.17 13.07
CA TYR A 611 -5.90 7.76 12.98
C TYR A 611 -5.66 7.06 14.32
N TYR A 612 -6.69 6.42 14.87
CA TYR A 612 -6.63 5.76 16.16
C TYR A 612 -5.64 4.59 16.13
N LYS A 613 -4.58 4.67 16.98
CA LYS A 613 -3.51 3.65 17.09
C LYS A 613 -2.91 3.18 15.75
N GLY A 614 -2.88 4.05 14.73
CA GLY A 614 -2.41 3.70 13.40
C GLY A 614 -3.33 2.77 12.60
N GLY A 615 -4.51 2.44 13.15
CA GLY A 615 -5.51 1.60 12.51
C GLY A 615 -6.22 2.24 11.31
N PRO A 616 -7.23 1.56 10.75
CA PRO A 616 -7.92 2.05 9.56
C PRO A 616 -8.88 3.21 9.82
N PHE A 617 -9.33 3.41 11.05
CA PHE A 617 -10.30 4.46 11.41
C PHE A 617 -9.61 5.72 11.92
N GLY A 618 -10.11 6.87 11.47
CA GLY A 618 -9.61 8.18 11.87
C GLY A 618 -10.70 9.25 11.91
N GLY A 619 -10.35 10.41 12.46
CA GLY A 619 -11.15 11.62 12.43
C GLY A 619 -10.41 12.74 11.71
N ALA A 620 -11.14 13.72 11.21
CA ALA A 620 -10.60 14.91 10.56
C ALA A 620 -11.29 16.18 11.05
N ILE A 621 -10.55 17.26 11.06
CA ILE A 621 -11.06 18.63 11.17
C ILE A 621 -10.51 19.45 10.01
N PHE A 622 -11.30 20.35 9.48
CA PHE A 622 -10.87 21.14 8.32
C PHE A 622 -11.49 22.51 8.26
N VAL A 623 -10.83 23.38 7.51
CA VAL A 623 -11.31 24.67 7.08
C VAL A 623 -11.02 24.84 5.59
N ASP A 624 -12.03 25.23 4.83
CA ASP A 624 -11.95 25.49 3.40
C ASP A 624 -12.37 26.94 3.15
N THR A 625 -11.72 27.61 2.20
CA THR A 625 -12.09 28.96 1.81
C THR A 625 -11.85 29.17 0.33
N GLY A 626 -12.62 30.04 -0.30
CA GLY A 626 -12.42 30.38 -1.71
C GLY A 626 -13.57 31.08 -2.36
N SER A 627 -13.44 31.30 -3.66
CA SER A 627 -14.44 31.95 -4.52
C SER A 627 -14.19 31.61 -5.98
N ALA A 628 -15.26 31.42 -6.74
CA ALA A 628 -15.24 31.63 -8.19
C ALA A 628 -15.77 33.04 -8.46
N TYR A 629 -15.12 33.83 -9.33
CA TYR A 629 -15.45 35.24 -9.48
C TYR A 629 -15.07 35.80 -10.87
N ASN A 630 -15.59 36.98 -11.20
CA ASN A 630 -15.22 37.69 -12.42
C ASN A 630 -14.19 38.79 -12.13
N ASP A 631 -14.49 39.71 -11.23
CA ASP A 631 -13.68 40.91 -10.96
C ASP A 631 -12.91 40.80 -9.64
N SER A 632 -13.62 40.73 -8.51
CA SER A 632 -13.08 40.60 -7.17
C SER A 632 -13.61 39.35 -6.47
N PRO A 633 -12.79 38.64 -5.68
CA PRO A 633 -13.23 37.42 -4.97
C PRO A 633 -14.16 37.81 -3.80
N ASP A 634 -15.30 37.14 -3.71
CA ASP A 634 -16.14 37.06 -2.52
C ASP A 634 -15.85 35.74 -1.82
N LEU A 635 -14.89 35.76 -0.87
CA LEU A 635 -14.42 34.56 -0.21
C LEU A 635 -15.50 33.99 0.71
N LYS A 636 -15.88 32.77 0.44
CA LYS A 636 -16.73 31.94 1.29
C LYS A 636 -15.84 30.96 2.09
N THR A 637 -16.22 30.76 3.35
CA THR A 637 -15.44 29.88 4.25
C THR A 637 -16.35 28.85 4.87
N GLY A 638 -15.94 27.60 4.82
CA GLY A 638 -16.61 26.49 5.46
C GLY A 638 -15.69 25.78 6.46
N VAL A 639 -16.27 25.29 7.53
CA VAL A 639 -15.58 24.51 8.55
C VAL A 639 -16.32 23.20 8.79
N GLY A 640 -15.60 22.17 9.18
CA GLY A 640 -16.23 20.90 9.40
C GLY A 640 -15.37 19.87 10.10
N VAL A 641 -16.00 18.73 10.37
CA VAL A 641 -15.42 17.56 10.96
C VAL A 641 -15.76 16.35 10.11
N GLY A 642 -14.93 15.31 10.16
CA GLY A 642 -15.19 14.10 9.36
C GLY A 642 -14.64 12.84 9.98
N VAL A 643 -15.16 11.72 9.48
CA VAL A 643 -14.68 10.38 9.76
C VAL A 643 -13.88 9.88 8.54
N ARG A 644 -12.82 9.16 8.81
CA ARG A 644 -11.91 8.59 7.82
C ARG A 644 -11.81 7.09 8.00
N TYR A 645 -11.87 6.36 6.90
CA TYR A 645 -11.64 4.92 6.89
C TYR A 645 -10.69 4.55 5.76
N ARG A 646 -9.59 3.84 6.09
CA ARG A 646 -8.62 3.31 5.11
C ARG A 646 -9.13 1.96 4.61
N SER A 647 -9.80 1.95 3.46
CA SER A 647 -10.25 0.70 2.83
C SER A 647 -9.20 0.19 1.83
N PRO A 648 -9.21 -1.10 1.48
CA PRO A 648 -8.31 -1.66 0.46
C PRO A 648 -8.43 -1.01 -0.93
N ILE A 649 -9.57 -0.36 -1.21
CA ILE A 649 -9.84 0.31 -2.49
C ILE A 649 -9.63 1.83 -2.45
N GLY A 650 -9.18 2.37 -1.31
CA GLY A 650 -8.91 3.80 -1.10
C GLY A 650 -9.63 4.37 0.12
N PRO A 651 -9.34 5.63 0.48
CA PRO A 651 -9.97 6.29 1.61
C PRO A 651 -11.48 6.47 1.42
N VAL A 652 -12.24 6.16 2.45
CA VAL A 652 -13.65 6.55 2.60
C VAL A 652 -13.69 7.75 3.55
N ARG A 653 -14.35 8.81 3.13
CA ARG A 653 -14.48 10.07 3.88
C ARG A 653 -15.95 10.40 4.04
N VAL A 654 -16.36 10.69 5.27
CA VAL A 654 -17.70 11.20 5.60
C VAL A 654 -17.49 12.49 6.34
N ASP A 655 -17.89 13.60 5.75
CA ASP A 655 -17.67 14.94 6.27
C ASP A 655 -18.99 15.65 6.56
N ILE A 656 -19.05 16.35 7.69
CA ILE A 656 -20.13 17.27 8.03
C ILE A 656 -19.52 18.67 8.10
N ALA A 657 -20.07 19.60 7.33
CA ALA A 657 -19.53 20.95 7.20
C ALA A 657 -20.64 22.01 7.19
N HIS A 658 -20.26 23.22 7.62
CA HIS A 658 -21.13 24.41 7.66
C HIS A 658 -20.42 25.62 7.03
N GLY A 659 -21.15 26.36 6.22
CA GLY A 659 -20.68 27.61 5.60
C GLY A 659 -20.84 28.79 6.55
N LEU A 660 -19.73 29.46 6.88
CA LEU A 660 -19.71 30.54 7.86
C LEU A 660 -20.28 31.90 7.33
N ASN A 661 -20.25 32.08 6.02
CA ASN A 661 -20.60 33.36 5.38
C ASN A 661 -22.02 33.35 4.81
N ASP A 662 -22.79 32.32 5.04
CA ASP A 662 -24.18 32.23 4.64
C ASP A 662 -25.02 31.86 5.88
N PRO A 663 -25.81 32.83 6.45
CA PRO A 663 -26.60 32.57 7.63
C PRO A 663 -27.70 31.51 7.41
N ASP A 664 -28.10 31.31 6.17
CA ASP A 664 -29.11 30.31 5.78
C ASP A 664 -28.47 28.97 5.38
N SER A 665 -27.12 28.83 5.48
CA SER A 665 -26.38 27.66 5.13
C SER A 665 -26.80 26.48 6.02
N VAL A 666 -27.39 25.49 5.39
CA VAL A 666 -27.71 24.20 6.04
C VAL A 666 -26.41 23.40 6.19
N VAL A 667 -26.30 22.67 7.28
CA VAL A 667 -25.19 21.70 7.46
C VAL A 667 -25.20 20.72 6.30
N GLN A 668 -24.06 20.64 5.59
CA GLN A 668 -23.86 19.76 4.44
C GLN A 668 -23.17 18.46 4.85
N LEU A 669 -23.65 17.33 4.32
CA LEU A 669 -23.06 16.00 4.48
C LEU A 669 -22.42 15.59 3.17
N TYR A 670 -21.15 15.17 3.23
CA TYR A 670 -20.40 14.66 2.08
C TYR A 670 -19.94 13.23 2.31
N LEU A 671 -20.10 12.40 1.31
CA LEU A 671 -19.56 11.04 1.26
C LEU A 671 -18.65 10.92 0.03
N SER A 672 -17.40 10.55 0.25
CA SER A 672 -16.42 10.37 -0.82
C SER A 672 -15.65 9.06 -0.64
N ILE A 673 -15.47 8.32 -1.72
CA ILE A 673 -14.74 7.05 -1.76
C ILE A 673 -13.66 7.14 -2.84
N GLY A 674 -12.42 6.81 -2.50
CA GLY A 674 -11.29 6.82 -3.40
C GLY A 674 -10.30 7.96 -3.14
N THR A 675 -9.19 7.93 -3.88
CA THR A 675 -8.12 8.94 -3.77
C THR A 675 -8.52 10.25 -4.44
N SER A 676 -8.11 11.36 -3.87
CA SER A 676 -8.23 12.71 -4.45
C SER A 676 -6.93 13.15 -5.16
N LEU A 677 -6.14 12.21 -5.70
CA LEU A 677 -4.89 12.48 -6.41
C LEU A 677 -5.11 12.79 -7.89
#